data_484e3a497db99996c962135c21a7ff12
#
_entry.id   484e3a497db99996c962135c21a7ff12
#
_cell.length_a   1.000
_cell.length_b   1.000
_cell.length_c   1.000
_cell.angle_alpha   90.00
_cell.angle_beta   90.00
_cell.angle_gamma   90.00
#
_symmetry.space_group_name_H-M   'P 1'
#
loop_
_entity.id
_entity.type
_entity.pdbx_description
1 polymer ?
#
loop_
_entity_poly.entity_id
_entity_poly.type
_entity_poly.pdbx_seq_one_letter_code
_entity_poly.pdbx_strand_id
1 'polypeptide(L)'
;MRNFARTSWTKKYFWRLFAASFFVMLLVWGNWNQHGTQGQTASKPQVPKVILISLDGATPQLINQYLADGILSSSQGLGLLQSQGIVAQQNITITPSLTAPGHIAIATGSSAAKNDINANTFHLVASPFKDNINGFNAPIGGYSAGIDGPAQSTELTANPLWLSLRENGKKVVAATFPGADGVDITVPGLPNSPIVQPANKRTVDYTVPFGTFAGVGAQGFNLTATDFSPAPKSVINQLKAAEKVSYSRILKTNKSFDKFTVNGVTYDIQVVAIDTTKDRKVNYDTLVFFDANQGIQPGAFNLPSTGPAYVRASEQKSSLFYLEGSSSKAGTAFYVSTLAPDLSTVRFARYSANYIPRNAAVLANVDDINNNVGFWRNQADYRITERLSPGFENFSDEELEAIYEDQVRNFVDYQTNVGLRAITQNPNVDLAMIYIEQPDGSEHQFLLTDSRQATNPRDPNSIAANQDQQKIARYDAYVKAAYQAADRAIQRVIDTVGTDSQGRPNSNIIVVSDHGFAAFHTSVDINNFLKNNNFDSNKVRAVSSGPAVNIYFNLQGREPNGIVSHEEYVTLQQQVANALKSFVDNNPNYSYGNSVHIFDKVYTRPIPEDLNDSSFGLSTNELIGQDAGDVFALLTLGYNFDGIQTPVVQRLGDDPSNSSVLSVPNFYGAHGYDPNLPNMSAIFFAAGPDFGHSMLKQVHNIDIAPTIEHLLNVQPASTVQGKSIVN
;
A
#
# COMPACT_ATOMS: atom_id res chain seq x y z
N MET A 1 -11.52 73.14 29.90
CA MET A 1 -12.21 73.84 28.80
C MET A 1 -12.13 73.03 27.53
N ARG A 2 -13.26 72.91 26.88
CA ARG A 2 -13.58 72.31 25.55
C ARG A 2 -13.89 70.78 25.51
N ASN A 3 -15.19 70.64 25.42
CA ASN A 3 -16.04 69.58 25.00
C ASN A 3 -15.58 68.86 23.71
N PHE A 4 -15.74 67.54 23.67
CA PHE A 4 -15.91 66.79 22.44
C PHE A 4 -17.25 66.06 22.44
N ALA A 5 -18.07 66.43 21.50
CA ALA A 5 -19.37 65.86 21.23
C ALA A 5 -19.22 64.44 20.64
N ARG A 6 -19.95 63.46 21.24
CA ARG A 6 -20.17 62.12 20.65
C ARG A 6 -21.22 62.24 19.55
N THR A 7 -20.81 62.00 18.32
CA THR A 7 -21.72 61.89 17.18
C THR A 7 -22.41 60.54 17.15
N SER A 8 -23.73 60.58 17.25
CA SER A 8 -24.67 59.46 17.20
C SER A 8 -24.90 59.02 15.74
N TRP A 9 -24.01 58.19 15.19
CA TRP A 9 -24.18 57.71 13.82
C TRP A 9 -24.36 56.20 13.66
N THR A 10 -24.36 55.43 14.75
CA THR A 10 -24.41 53.97 14.70
C THR A 10 -25.81 53.34 14.82
N LYS A 11 -26.85 54.12 15.20
CA LYS A 11 -28.21 53.54 15.39
C LYS A 11 -29.13 53.58 14.16
N LYS A 12 -28.85 54.44 13.15
CA LYS A 12 -29.72 54.57 11.98
C LYS A 12 -29.46 53.56 10.85
N TYR A 13 -28.29 52.93 10.80
CA TYR A 13 -27.98 51.95 9.77
C TYR A 13 -28.34 50.51 10.17
N PHE A 14 -28.41 50.19 11.45
CA PHE A 14 -28.79 48.87 11.95
C PHE A 14 -30.26 48.56 11.66
N TRP A 15 -31.17 49.51 11.76
CA TRP A 15 -32.59 49.31 11.48
C TRP A 15 -32.95 49.28 9.98
N ARG A 16 -32.13 49.85 9.13
CA ARG A 16 -32.36 49.81 7.67
C ARG A 16 -31.92 48.49 7.05
N LEU A 17 -30.91 47.85 7.59
CA LEU A 17 -30.47 46.50 7.18
C LEU A 17 -31.44 45.42 7.68
N PHE A 18 -32.05 45.60 8.87
CA PHE A 18 -33.04 44.65 9.40
C PHE A 18 -34.37 44.69 8.67
N ALA A 19 -34.81 45.88 8.23
CA ALA A 19 -36.04 46.07 7.44
C ALA A 19 -35.89 45.54 6.01
N ALA A 20 -34.70 45.66 5.40
CA ALA A 20 -34.44 45.10 4.07
C ALA A 20 -34.38 43.55 4.07
N SER A 21 -33.85 42.93 5.13
CA SER A 21 -33.82 41.46 5.27
C SER A 21 -35.22 40.89 5.52
N PHE A 22 -36.12 41.60 6.21
CA PHE A 22 -37.49 41.13 6.47
C PHE A 22 -38.39 41.30 5.22
N PHE A 23 -38.13 42.28 4.37
CA PHE A 23 -38.89 42.50 3.12
C PHE A 23 -38.47 41.46 2.04
N VAL A 24 -37.23 41.02 2.01
CA VAL A 24 -36.78 39.96 1.11
C VAL A 24 -37.33 38.58 1.56
N MET A 25 -37.48 38.32 2.87
CA MET A 25 -38.13 37.09 3.35
C MET A 25 -39.66 37.09 3.09
N LEU A 26 -40.35 38.22 3.12
CA LEU A 26 -41.79 38.27 2.83
C LEU A 26 -42.09 38.19 1.33
N LEU A 27 -41.18 38.62 0.45
CA LEU A 27 -41.32 38.43 -1.01
C LEU A 27 -41.03 37.00 -1.47
N VAL A 28 -40.25 36.24 -0.71
CA VAL A 28 -40.03 34.83 -0.97
C VAL A 28 -41.19 33.95 -0.46
N TRP A 29 -41.96 34.40 0.57
CA TRP A 29 -43.14 33.69 1.08
C TRP A 29 -44.43 34.03 0.33
N GLY A 30 -44.48 35.15 -0.41
CA GLY A 30 -45.67 35.58 -1.15
C GLY A 30 -45.88 34.94 -2.52
N ASN A 31 -44.87 34.26 -3.07
CA ASN A 31 -44.95 33.59 -4.38
C ASN A 31 -45.07 32.04 -4.32
N TRP A 32 -45.44 31.46 -3.16
CA TRP A 32 -45.48 30.02 -3.01
C TRP A 32 -46.90 29.42 -3.08
N ASN A 33 -47.89 30.17 -3.53
CA ASN A 33 -49.27 29.62 -3.58
C ASN A 33 -49.95 29.76 -4.93
N GLN A 34 -49.27 29.54 -6.06
CA GLN A 34 -49.94 29.25 -7.34
C GLN A 34 -48.98 28.62 -8.39
N HIS A 35 -48.45 27.43 -8.12
CA HIS A 35 -48.14 26.49 -9.20
C HIS A 35 -48.37 25.09 -8.65
N GLY A 36 -49.19 24.35 -9.38
CA GLY A 36 -49.53 22.97 -9.04
C GLY A 36 -48.33 22.11 -8.80
N THR A 37 -48.43 21.26 -7.81
CA THR A 37 -47.49 20.19 -7.47
C THR A 37 -47.32 19.25 -8.66
N GLN A 38 -46.48 19.59 -9.65
CA GLN A 38 -45.71 18.57 -10.33
C GLN A 38 -44.63 18.15 -9.32
N GLY A 39 -44.76 16.92 -8.83
CA GLY A 39 -43.72 16.31 -8.00
C GLY A 39 -42.40 16.39 -8.74
N GLN A 40 -41.54 17.31 -8.31
CA GLN A 40 -40.12 17.19 -8.61
C GLN A 40 -39.69 15.88 -7.92
N THR A 41 -39.62 14.82 -8.70
CA THR A 41 -38.82 13.64 -8.32
C THR A 41 -37.46 14.20 -7.99
N ALA A 42 -37.10 14.17 -6.71
CA ALA A 42 -35.74 14.51 -6.29
C ALA A 42 -34.79 13.74 -7.22
N SER A 43 -33.99 14.44 -8.00
CA SER A 43 -33.01 13.80 -8.86
C SER A 43 -32.16 12.93 -7.96
N LYS A 44 -32.05 11.62 -8.29
CA LYS A 44 -31.14 10.74 -7.56
C LYS A 44 -29.77 11.41 -7.49
N PRO A 45 -29.09 11.34 -6.34
CA PRO A 45 -27.73 11.88 -6.25
C PRO A 45 -26.88 11.24 -7.35
N GLN A 46 -26.11 12.07 -8.04
CA GLN A 46 -25.16 11.59 -9.05
C GLN A 46 -23.99 10.95 -8.30
N VAL A 47 -23.81 9.65 -8.47
CA VAL A 47 -22.75 8.85 -7.86
C VAL A 47 -22.15 7.92 -8.92
N PRO A 48 -20.92 7.44 -8.76
CA PRO A 48 -20.35 6.42 -9.65
C PRO A 48 -21.28 5.23 -9.82
N LYS A 49 -21.34 4.64 -11.01
CA LYS A 49 -22.17 3.44 -11.24
C LYS A 49 -21.60 2.23 -10.53
N VAL A 50 -20.28 2.04 -10.64
CA VAL A 50 -19.53 0.98 -9.98
C VAL A 50 -18.35 1.58 -9.22
N ILE A 51 -18.10 1.09 -8.01
CA ILE A 51 -16.92 1.38 -7.21
C ILE A 51 -16.26 0.06 -6.87
N LEU A 52 -15.05 -0.13 -7.36
CA LEU A 52 -14.18 -1.25 -7.00
C LEU A 52 -13.22 -0.79 -5.90
N ILE A 53 -13.22 -1.46 -4.76
CA ILE A 53 -12.29 -1.23 -3.66
C ILE A 53 -11.46 -2.50 -3.46
N SER A 54 -10.15 -2.40 -3.58
CA SER A 54 -9.24 -3.48 -3.21
C SER A 54 -8.65 -3.20 -1.84
N LEU A 55 -8.83 -4.16 -0.91
CA LEU A 55 -8.16 -4.21 0.38
C LEU A 55 -7.03 -5.22 0.27
N ASP A 56 -5.78 -4.75 0.27
CA ASP A 56 -4.61 -5.62 0.13
C ASP A 56 -4.56 -6.69 1.23
N GLY A 57 -4.37 -7.94 0.86
CA GLY A 57 -4.16 -9.06 1.77
C GLY A 57 -5.36 -9.51 2.61
N ALA A 58 -6.52 -8.84 2.53
CA ALA A 58 -7.67 -9.16 3.39
C ALA A 58 -8.17 -10.60 3.18
N THR A 59 -8.43 -11.33 4.29
CA THR A 59 -8.81 -12.73 4.27
C THR A 59 -10.26 -12.96 4.73
N PRO A 60 -11.02 -13.87 4.09
CA PRO A 60 -12.39 -14.18 4.50
C PRO A 60 -12.46 -14.80 5.89
N GLN A 61 -11.42 -15.55 6.32
CA GLN A 61 -11.37 -16.17 7.64
C GLN A 61 -11.38 -15.13 8.75
N LEU A 62 -10.48 -14.14 8.68
CA LEU A 62 -10.38 -13.10 9.71
C LEU A 62 -11.61 -12.18 9.70
N ILE A 63 -12.13 -11.80 8.51
CA ILE A 63 -13.36 -10.99 8.43
C ILE A 63 -14.54 -11.70 9.07
N ASN A 64 -14.76 -12.98 8.74
CA ASN A 64 -15.86 -13.74 9.30
C ASN A 64 -15.72 -13.90 10.83
N GLN A 65 -14.52 -14.16 11.32
CA GLN A 65 -14.22 -14.19 12.75
C GLN A 65 -14.52 -12.85 13.40
N TYR A 66 -14.01 -11.74 12.85
CA TYR A 66 -14.18 -10.40 13.43
C TYR A 66 -15.62 -9.90 13.40
N LEU A 67 -16.41 -10.28 12.39
CA LEU A 67 -17.87 -10.04 12.38
C LEU A 67 -18.59 -10.86 13.46
N ALA A 68 -18.21 -12.14 13.63
CA ALA A 68 -18.80 -13.01 14.65
C ALA A 68 -18.44 -12.55 16.07
N ASP A 69 -17.23 -12.05 16.28
CA ASP A 69 -16.74 -11.55 17.58
C ASP A 69 -17.20 -10.11 17.87
N GLY A 70 -17.90 -9.45 16.92
CA GLY A 70 -18.34 -8.06 17.05
C GLY A 70 -17.21 -7.02 17.00
N ILE A 71 -16.04 -7.39 16.51
CA ILE A 71 -14.88 -6.49 16.27
C ILE A 71 -15.17 -5.61 15.05
N LEU A 72 -15.75 -6.19 13.98
CA LEU A 72 -16.35 -5.47 12.87
C LEU A 72 -17.86 -5.40 13.07
N SER A 73 -18.45 -4.28 12.64
CA SER A 73 -19.91 -4.06 12.77
C SER A 73 -20.68 -4.86 11.72
N SER A 74 -21.72 -5.59 12.12
CA SER A 74 -22.61 -6.28 11.18
C SER A 74 -23.49 -5.34 10.35
N SER A 75 -23.58 -4.05 10.71
CA SER A 75 -24.43 -3.04 10.06
C SER A 75 -23.68 -1.91 9.38
N GLN A 76 -22.36 -1.99 9.32
CA GLN A 76 -21.48 -0.99 8.68
C GLN A 76 -20.43 -1.70 7.83
N GLY A 77 -19.79 -0.97 6.92
CA GLY A 77 -18.67 -1.47 6.14
C GLY A 77 -18.95 -2.83 5.47
N LEU A 78 -18.04 -3.78 5.69
CA LEU A 78 -18.15 -5.14 5.16
C LEU A 78 -19.39 -5.88 5.67
N GLY A 79 -19.78 -5.68 6.93
CA GLY A 79 -20.98 -6.31 7.49
C GLY A 79 -22.27 -5.80 6.82
N LEU A 80 -22.35 -4.52 6.48
CA LEU A 80 -23.47 -3.99 5.70
C LEU A 80 -23.48 -4.60 4.29
N LEU A 81 -22.34 -4.64 3.60
CA LEU A 81 -22.25 -5.25 2.27
C LEU A 81 -22.63 -6.73 2.30
N GLN A 82 -22.22 -7.47 3.34
CA GLN A 82 -22.61 -8.87 3.54
C GLN A 82 -24.12 -9.03 3.71
N SER A 83 -24.76 -8.16 4.49
CA SER A 83 -26.20 -8.24 4.77
C SER A 83 -27.07 -7.82 3.60
N GLN A 84 -26.58 -6.99 2.68
CA GLN A 84 -27.34 -6.38 1.60
C GLN A 84 -27.01 -6.95 0.20
N GLY A 85 -25.94 -7.73 0.06
CA GLY A 85 -25.43 -8.09 -1.24
C GLY A 85 -24.93 -9.52 -1.39
N ILE A 86 -24.00 -9.70 -2.30
CA ILE A 86 -23.37 -10.98 -2.62
C ILE A 86 -22.05 -11.09 -1.87
N VAL A 87 -21.80 -12.23 -1.24
CA VAL A 87 -20.52 -12.59 -0.63
C VAL A 87 -20.06 -13.94 -1.12
N ALA A 88 -18.78 -14.11 -1.40
CA ALA A 88 -18.20 -15.42 -1.68
C ALA A 88 -17.52 -16.00 -0.43
N GLN A 89 -17.71 -17.30 -0.21
CA GLN A 89 -16.99 -18.02 0.85
C GLN A 89 -15.49 -18.11 0.54
N GLN A 90 -15.15 -18.17 -0.76
CA GLN A 90 -13.80 -18.23 -1.27
C GLN A 90 -13.70 -17.42 -2.56
N ASN A 91 -12.64 -16.61 -2.68
CA ASN A 91 -12.24 -15.97 -3.93
C ASN A 91 -10.84 -16.44 -4.28
N ILE A 92 -10.74 -17.28 -5.31
CA ILE A 92 -9.46 -17.82 -5.78
C ILE A 92 -8.70 -16.73 -6.53
N THR A 93 -7.53 -16.38 -6.01
CA THR A 93 -6.58 -15.51 -6.70
C THR A 93 -5.82 -16.25 -7.80
N ILE A 94 -4.78 -15.65 -8.36
CA ILE A 94 -3.96 -16.29 -9.39
C ILE A 94 -2.64 -16.83 -8.81
N THR A 95 -1.90 -17.57 -9.62
CA THR A 95 -0.55 -18.03 -9.32
C THR A 95 0.48 -17.08 -9.97
N PRO A 96 1.41 -16.49 -9.18
CA PRO A 96 1.48 -16.49 -7.70
C PRO A 96 0.47 -15.55 -7.06
N SER A 97 0.04 -15.85 -5.83
CA SER A 97 -0.90 -15.02 -5.04
C SER A 97 -0.17 -13.83 -4.41
N LEU A 98 0.26 -12.89 -5.25
CA LEU A 98 1.06 -11.71 -4.90
C LEU A 98 0.34 -10.42 -5.33
N THR A 99 0.72 -9.30 -4.72
CA THR A 99 0.04 -8.00 -4.88
C THR A 99 -0.02 -7.52 -6.33
N ALA A 100 1.10 -7.43 -7.06
CA ALA A 100 1.10 -6.98 -8.44
C ALA A 100 0.34 -7.95 -9.37
N PRO A 101 0.64 -9.27 -9.39
CA PRO A 101 -0.13 -10.24 -10.17
C PRO A 101 -1.62 -10.25 -9.84
N GLY A 102 -1.99 -10.23 -8.55
CA GLY A 102 -3.37 -10.26 -8.08
C GLY A 102 -4.19 -9.06 -8.56
N HIS A 103 -3.65 -7.83 -8.38
CA HIS A 103 -4.33 -6.62 -8.84
C HIS A 103 -4.45 -6.54 -10.36
N ILE A 104 -3.42 -6.97 -11.10
CA ILE A 104 -3.49 -6.98 -12.56
C ILE A 104 -4.45 -8.08 -13.06
N ALA A 105 -4.57 -9.20 -12.35
CA ALA A 105 -5.60 -10.19 -12.66
C ALA A 105 -7.02 -9.65 -12.45
N ILE A 106 -7.26 -8.92 -11.35
CA ILE A 106 -8.53 -8.20 -11.09
C ILE A 106 -8.81 -7.21 -12.22
N ALA A 107 -7.80 -6.47 -12.66
CA ALA A 107 -7.94 -5.41 -13.66
C ALA A 107 -8.07 -5.93 -15.10
N THR A 108 -7.53 -7.12 -15.42
CA THR A 108 -7.51 -7.66 -16.79
C THR A 108 -8.46 -8.83 -17.00
N GLY A 109 -8.98 -9.43 -15.92
CA GLY A 109 -9.74 -10.68 -16.01
C GLY A 109 -8.92 -11.85 -16.53
N SER A 110 -7.58 -11.82 -16.40
CA SER A 110 -6.67 -12.83 -16.96
C SER A 110 -5.52 -13.17 -16.02
N SER A 111 -4.98 -14.40 -16.19
CA SER A 111 -3.86 -14.91 -15.41
C SER A 111 -2.53 -14.25 -15.78
N ALA A 112 -1.49 -14.45 -14.95
CA ALA A 112 -0.13 -13.97 -15.19
C ALA A 112 0.43 -14.47 -16.54
N ALA A 113 0.08 -15.67 -16.97
CA ALA A 113 0.48 -16.19 -18.26
C ALA A 113 -0.04 -15.37 -19.47
N LYS A 114 -1.12 -14.58 -19.29
CA LYS A 114 -1.69 -13.69 -20.29
C LYS A 114 -1.29 -12.24 -20.09
N ASN A 115 -1.33 -11.75 -18.84
CA ASN A 115 -1.04 -10.36 -18.55
C ASN A 115 0.45 -10.08 -18.28
N ASP A 116 1.26 -11.14 -18.21
CA ASP A 116 2.72 -11.15 -18.05
C ASP A 116 3.26 -10.43 -16.80
N ILE A 117 2.42 -10.26 -15.77
CA ILE A 117 2.86 -9.79 -14.46
C ILE A 117 3.10 -11.00 -13.56
N ASN A 118 4.36 -11.45 -13.51
CA ASN A 118 4.72 -12.78 -12.99
C ASN A 118 5.07 -12.79 -11.50
N ALA A 119 5.35 -11.62 -10.90
CA ALA A 119 5.63 -11.46 -9.45
C ALA A 119 5.64 -9.96 -9.09
N ASN A 120 5.80 -9.63 -7.79
CA ASN A 120 6.07 -8.24 -7.35
C ASN A 120 7.45 -7.76 -7.82
N THR A 121 8.39 -8.71 -8.03
CA THR A 121 9.68 -8.45 -8.67
C THR A 121 10.04 -9.68 -9.54
N PHE A 122 10.40 -9.45 -10.79
CA PHE A 122 10.80 -10.51 -11.72
C PHE A 122 11.78 -9.98 -12.77
N HIS A 123 12.24 -10.82 -13.69
CA HIS A 123 13.16 -10.45 -14.75
C HIS A 123 12.42 -10.43 -16.09
N LEU A 124 12.66 -9.39 -16.90
CA LEU A 124 12.22 -9.36 -18.30
C LEU A 124 13.30 -10.05 -19.15
N VAL A 125 12.94 -11.14 -19.83
CA VAL A 125 13.91 -11.98 -20.57
C VAL A 125 14.65 -11.25 -21.69
N ALA A 126 14.12 -10.13 -22.20
CA ALA A 126 14.81 -9.28 -23.16
C ALA A 126 15.76 -8.24 -22.50
N SER A 127 15.79 -8.13 -21.19
CA SER A 127 16.71 -7.25 -20.46
C SER A 127 18.00 -7.96 -20.07
N PRO A 128 19.07 -7.24 -19.67
CA PRO A 128 20.29 -7.88 -19.18
C PRO A 128 20.01 -8.87 -18.04
N PHE A 129 20.59 -10.06 -18.09
CA PHE A 129 20.30 -11.19 -17.21
C PHE A 129 20.26 -10.88 -15.70
N LYS A 130 21.00 -9.85 -15.25
CA LYS A 130 21.05 -9.43 -13.84
C LYS A 130 20.00 -8.40 -13.46
N ASP A 131 19.27 -7.84 -14.42
CA ASP A 131 18.30 -6.79 -14.18
C ASP A 131 16.95 -7.39 -13.76
N ASN A 132 16.24 -6.67 -12.88
CA ASN A 132 14.87 -6.97 -12.46
C ASN A 132 13.97 -5.79 -12.78
N ILE A 133 12.68 -6.08 -12.88
CA ILE A 133 11.65 -5.06 -12.90
C ILE A 133 10.71 -5.26 -11.71
N ASN A 134 10.18 -4.16 -11.19
CA ASN A 134 9.09 -4.20 -10.24
C ASN A 134 7.78 -4.48 -11.00
N GLY A 135 6.96 -5.42 -10.53
CA GLY A 135 5.72 -5.83 -11.17
C GLY A 135 4.70 -4.69 -11.36
N PHE A 136 4.72 -3.69 -10.48
CA PHE A 136 3.88 -2.49 -10.63
C PHE A 136 4.32 -1.58 -11.79
N ASN A 137 5.60 -1.68 -12.20
CA ASN A 137 6.23 -0.94 -13.29
C ASN A 137 6.54 -1.82 -14.51
N ALA A 138 5.99 -3.02 -14.57
CA ALA A 138 6.14 -3.92 -15.72
C ALA A 138 5.05 -3.66 -16.77
N PRO A 139 5.28 -3.98 -18.05
CA PRO A 139 4.28 -3.81 -19.11
C PRO A 139 3.14 -4.80 -18.94
N ILE A 140 1.92 -4.29 -18.71
CA ILE A 140 0.72 -5.12 -18.59
C ILE A 140 0.34 -5.66 -19.96
N GLY A 141 0.17 -6.98 -20.08
CA GLY A 141 -0.11 -7.64 -21.34
C GLY A 141 1.13 -7.92 -22.18
N GLY A 142 2.32 -7.80 -21.56
CA GLY A 142 3.57 -8.14 -22.21
C GLY A 142 4.05 -7.14 -23.26
N TYR A 143 4.99 -7.58 -24.09
CA TYR A 143 5.64 -6.82 -25.17
C TYR A 143 6.28 -7.81 -26.17
N SER A 144 6.69 -7.33 -27.34
CA SER A 144 7.43 -8.17 -28.30
C SER A 144 8.88 -8.33 -27.84
N ALA A 145 9.26 -9.54 -27.44
CA ALA A 145 10.64 -9.87 -27.11
C ALA A 145 11.43 -10.22 -28.38
N GLY A 146 12.70 -9.79 -28.46
CA GLY A 146 13.63 -10.12 -29.53
C GLY A 146 15.07 -9.93 -29.06
N ILE A 147 16.03 -10.50 -29.80
CA ILE A 147 17.48 -10.45 -29.48
C ILE A 147 17.98 -9.00 -29.36
N ASP A 148 17.44 -8.10 -30.17
CA ASP A 148 17.81 -6.68 -30.16
C ASP A 148 17.02 -5.86 -29.12
N GLY A 149 16.26 -6.52 -28.27
CA GLY A 149 15.40 -5.93 -27.24
C GLY A 149 13.93 -5.88 -27.64
N PRO A 150 13.05 -5.44 -26.72
CA PRO A 150 11.62 -5.40 -26.97
C PRO A 150 11.27 -4.30 -27.97
N ALA A 151 10.37 -4.62 -28.90
CA ALA A 151 9.70 -3.62 -29.71
C ALA A 151 8.60 -2.94 -28.85
N GLN A 152 8.26 -1.69 -29.18
CA GLN A 152 7.11 -1.04 -28.57
C GLN A 152 5.83 -1.85 -28.84
N SER A 153 5.14 -2.26 -27.78
CA SER A 153 3.89 -3.00 -27.91
C SER A 153 2.75 -2.02 -28.17
N THR A 154 2.17 -2.11 -29.38
CA THR A 154 0.94 -1.38 -29.73
C THR A 154 -0.31 -2.19 -29.42
N GLU A 155 -0.18 -3.52 -29.39
CA GLU A 155 -1.25 -4.46 -29.05
C GLU A 155 -0.91 -5.21 -27.78
N LEU A 156 -1.79 -5.13 -26.80
CA LEU A 156 -1.64 -5.83 -25.53
C LEU A 156 -2.21 -7.24 -25.64
N THR A 157 -1.56 -8.22 -25.00
CA THR A 157 -2.08 -9.60 -24.91
C THR A 157 -3.16 -9.72 -23.82
N ALA A 158 -3.27 -8.73 -22.93
CA ALA A 158 -4.36 -8.58 -21.96
C ALA A 158 -4.69 -7.09 -21.79
N ASN A 159 -5.92 -6.71 -22.05
CA ASN A 159 -6.38 -5.33 -21.87
C ASN A 159 -6.82 -5.10 -20.42
N PRO A 160 -6.26 -4.13 -19.71
CA PRO A 160 -6.80 -3.70 -18.43
C PRO A 160 -8.23 -3.15 -18.57
N LEU A 161 -9.06 -3.39 -17.58
CA LEU A 161 -10.44 -2.94 -17.48
C LEU A 161 -10.63 -1.46 -17.83
N TRP A 162 -9.72 -0.59 -17.38
CA TRP A 162 -9.79 0.84 -17.69
C TRP A 162 -9.60 1.18 -19.16
N LEU A 163 -8.83 0.38 -19.94
CA LEU A 163 -8.71 0.57 -21.39
C LEU A 163 -9.97 0.07 -22.09
N SER A 164 -10.41 -1.15 -21.79
CA SER A 164 -11.62 -1.75 -22.33
C SER A 164 -12.84 -0.83 -22.15
N LEU A 165 -13.03 -0.29 -20.95
CA LEU A 165 -14.13 0.62 -20.63
C LEU A 165 -14.02 1.94 -21.40
N ARG A 166 -12.84 2.57 -21.45
CA ARG A 166 -12.64 3.84 -22.18
C ARG A 166 -12.87 3.70 -23.68
N GLU A 167 -12.40 2.60 -24.29
CA GLU A 167 -12.65 2.29 -25.69
C GLU A 167 -14.15 2.15 -26.00
N ASN A 168 -14.95 1.79 -25.01
CA ASN A 168 -16.41 1.73 -25.07
C ASN A 168 -17.10 3.00 -24.56
N GLY A 169 -16.40 4.13 -24.48
CA GLY A 169 -16.93 5.44 -24.13
C GLY A 169 -17.32 5.60 -22.66
N LYS A 170 -16.85 4.72 -21.77
CA LYS A 170 -17.06 4.81 -20.33
C LYS A 170 -16.00 5.68 -19.68
N LYS A 171 -16.37 6.37 -18.61
CA LYS A 171 -15.47 7.19 -17.80
C LYS A 171 -14.95 6.37 -16.61
N VAL A 172 -13.63 6.45 -16.36
CA VAL A 172 -12.94 5.70 -15.31
C VAL A 172 -12.09 6.62 -14.47
N VAL A 173 -12.09 6.37 -13.16
CA VAL A 173 -11.23 7.02 -12.16
C VAL A 173 -10.40 5.98 -11.45
N ALA A 174 -9.10 6.24 -11.26
CA ALA A 174 -8.20 5.38 -10.51
C ALA A 174 -7.54 6.16 -9.37
N ALA A 175 -7.80 5.74 -8.14
CA ALA A 175 -7.20 6.28 -6.93
C ALA A 175 -6.15 5.29 -6.41
N THR A 176 -4.90 5.48 -6.79
CA THR A 176 -3.74 4.66 -6.40
C THR A 176 -3.83 3.18 -6.78
N PHE A 177 -4.70 2.83 -7.74
CA PHE A 177 -4.89 1.44 -8.14
C PHE A 177 -3.66 0.95 -8.94
N PRO A 178 -3.08 -0.23 -8.58
CA PRO A 178 -1.90 -0.77 -9.24
C PRO A 178 -2.06 -0.91 -10.76
N GLY A 179 -1.07 -0.42 -11.51
CA GLY A 179 -1.05 -0.45 -12.97
C GLY A 179 -1.72 0.76 -13.65
N ALA A 180 -2.59 1.51 -12.96
CA ALA A 180 -3.20 2.74 -13.46
C ALA A 180 -2.49 3.97 -12.88
N ASP A 181 -1.24 4.21 -13.29
CA ASP A 181 -0.33 5.20 -12.70
C ASP A 181 0.11 6.31 -13.65
N GLY A 182 -0.21 6.19 -14.94
CA GLY A 182 0.12 7.19 -15.94
C GLY A 182 1.61 7.31 -16.26
N VAL A 183 2.38 6.24 -16.10
CA VAL A 183 3.83 6.21 -16.37
C VAL A 183 4.13 5.51 -17.68
N ASP A 184 5.12 6.00 -18.45
CA ASP A 184 5.71 5.23 -19.56
C ASP A 184 6.53 4.08 -18.99
N ILE A 185 6.31 2.86 -19.48
CA ILE A 185 7.10 1.70 -19.07
C ILE A 185 8.23 1.46 -20.06
N THR A 186 9.44 1.29 -19.51
CA THR A 186 10.66 1.00 -20.27
C THR A 186 11.30 -0.28 -19.75
N VAL A 187 12.00 -1.00 -20.60
CA VAL A 187 12.76 -2.19 -20.17
C VAL A 187 14.11 -1.74 -19.58
N PRO A 188 14.47 -2.18 -18.38
CA PRO A 188 15.74 -1.81 -17.75
C PRO A 188 16.95 -2.21 -18.60
N GLY A 189 18.02 -1.40 -18.52
CA GLY A 189 19.33 -1.72 -19.09
C GLY A 189 19.43 -1.70 -20.61
N LEU A 190 18.35 -1.44 -21.33
CA LEU A 190 18.42 -1.31 -22.80
C LEU A 190 18.89 0.08 -23.21
N PRO A 191 19.75 0.18 -24.26
CA PRO A 191 20.17 1.46 -24.80
C PRO A 191 18.95 2.26 -25.27
N ASN A 192 18.95 3.57 -24.95
CA ASN A 192 17.85 4.50 -25.27
C ASN A 192 16.50 4.19 -24.60
N SER A 193 16.45 3.27 -23.67
CA SER A 193 15.28 2.91 -22.85
C SER A 193 13.95 3.02 -23.63
N PRO A 194 13.71 2.15 -24.62
CA PRO A 194 12.54 2.26 -25.46
C PRO A 194 11.28 2.15 -24.60
N ILE A 195 10.28 2.99 -24.89
CA ILE A 195 8.97 2.90 -24.27
C ILE A 195 8.27 1.66 -24.81
N VAL A 196 8.09 0.64 -23.98
CA VAL A 196 7.41 -0.60 -24.33
C VAL A 196 5.91 -0.56 -24.01
N GLN A 197 5.51 0.30 -23.07
CA GLN A 197 4.11 0.61 -22.82
C GLN A 197 3.98 2.11 -22.48
N PRO A 198 3.31 2.89 -23.34
CA PRO A 198 3.18 4.33 -23.12
C PRO A 198 2.15 4.67 -22.05
N ALA A 199 2.33 5.82 -21.39
CA ALA A 199 1.50 6.32 -20.30
C ALA A 199 -0.02 6.32 -20.63
N ASN A 200 -0.41 6.57 -21.87
CA ASN A 200 -1.82 6.57 -22.28
C ASN A 200 -2.51 5.19 -22.16
N LYS A 201 -1.76 4.11 -22.05
CA LYS A 201 -2.26 2.76 -21.72
C LYS A 201 -2.45 2.56 -20.20
N ARG A 202 -1.94 3.49 -19.40
CA ARG A 202 -1.93 3.45 -17.93
C ARG A 202 -2.62 4.65 -17.28
N THR A 203 -3.31 5.48 -18.05
CA THR A 203 -4.10 6.61 -17.56
C THR A 203 -5.58 6.45 -17.85
N VAL A 204 -6.38 7.10 -17.02
CA VAL A 204 -7.83 7.23 -17.15
C VAL A 204 -8.26 8.68 -16.98
N ASP A 205 -9.56 8.94 -16.92
CA ASP A 205 -10.09 10.31 -16.84
C ASP A 205 -9.59 11.09 -15.61
N TYR A 206 -9.40 10.38 -14.50
CA TYR A 206 -8.76 10.91 -13.29
C TYR A 206 -7.88 9.84 -12.69
N THR A 207 -6.55 10.03 -12.75
CA THR A 207 -5.57 9.06 -12.26
C THR A 207 -4.72 9.67 -11.14
N VAL A 208 -4.71 9.02 -9.99
CA VAL A 208 -3.78 9.30 -8.89
C VAL A 208 -2.84 8.12 -8.74
N PRO A 209 -1.56 8.27 -9.08
CA PRO A 209 -0.59 7.19 -8.93
C PRO A 209 -0.24 6.91 -7.47
N PHE A 210 0.34 5.75 -7.23
CA PHE A 210 0.96 5.44 -5.95
C PHE A 210 2.16 6.37 -5.72
N GLY A 211 2.38 6.79 -4.47
CA GLY A 211 3.45 7.71 -4.12
C GLY A 211 4.82 7.04 -4.05
N THR A 212 5.86 7.86 -4.05
CA THR A 212 7.25 7.42 -3.99
C THR A 212 8.00 8.05 -2.83
N PHE A 213 9.07 7.38 -2.43
CA PHE A 213 9.99 7.86 -1.44
C PHE A 213 10.94 8.92 -2.03
N ALA A 214 11.15 10.02 -1.30
CA ALA A 214 11.96 11.15 -1.76
C ALA A 214 13.48 11.00 -1.48
N GLY A 215 13.97 9.80 -1.22
CA GLY A 215 15.39 9.53 -0.95
C GLY A 215 15.84 9.81 0.50
N VAL A 216 14.90 10.14 1.40
CA VAL A 216 15.17 10.39 2.83
C VAL A 216 14.39 9.38 3.67
N GLY A 217 15.09 8.36 4.21
CA GLY A 217 14.52 7.31 5.03
C GLY A 217 14.06 7.79 6.41
N ALA A 218 13.31 6.95 7.11
CA ALA A 218 12.93 7.19 8.50
C ALA A 218 14.16 7.24 9.41
N GLN A 219 14.08 8.02 10.49
CA GLN A 219 15.16 8.14 11.47
C GLN A 219 14.62 8.36 12.88
N GLY A 220 15.22 7.65 13.85
CA GLY A 220 14.98 7.83 15.27
C GLY A 220 15.95 8.84 15.89
N PHE A 221 15.50 9.56 16.92
CA PHE A 221 16.30 10.53 17.66
C PHE A 221 16.12 10.33 19.15
N ASN A 222 17.23 10.46 19.88
CA ASN A 222 17.27 10.40 21.32
C ASN A 222 18.05 11.62 21.86
N LEU A 223 17.33 12.56 22.46
CA LEU A 223 17.87 13.79 23.02
C LEU A 223 17.70 13.80 24.55
N THR A 224 18.46 14.67 25.20
CA THR A 224 18.44 14.90 26.66
C THR A 224 18.36 16.40 26.94
N ALA A 225 18.16 16.77 28.20
CA ALA A 225 18.12 18.18 28.63
C ALA A 225 19.35 18.98 28.22
N THR A 226 20.52 18.34 28.08
CA THR A 226 21.76 19.00 27.66
C THR A 226 21.78 19.43 26.19
N ASP A 227 20.88 18.86 25.38
CA ASP A 227 20.72 19.23 23.96
C ASP A 227 19.90 20.52 23.79
N PHE A 228 19.28 21.01 24.84
CA PHE A 228 18.43 22.19 24.83
C PHE A 228 19.04 23.39 25.52
N SER A 229 18.72 24.58 25.03
CA SER A 229 19.06 25.87 25.63
C SER A 229 17.88 26.83 25.53
N PRO A 230 17.90 27.95 26.25
CA PRO A 230 16.86 28.98 26.13
C PRO A 230 16.67 29.41 24.66
N ALA A 231 15.42 29.40 24.20
CA ALA A 231 15.11 29.81 22.83
C ALA A 231 15.40 31.30 22.62
N PRO A 232 15.91 31.71 21.45
CA PRO A 232 16.12 33.11 21.11
C PRO A 232 14.79 33.85 20.94
N LYS A 233 14.82 35.18 21.14
CA LYS A 233 13.60 36.02 21.04
C LYS A 233 12.87 35.87 19.71
N SER A 234 13.60 35.65 18.62
CA SER A 234 12.98 35.41 17.29
C SER A 234 12.06 34.20 17.29
N VAL A 235 12.52 33.07 17.81
CA VAL A 235 11.71 31.83 17.92
C VAL A 235 10.51 32.02 18.86
N ILE A 236 10.72 32.70 20.00
CA ILE A 236 9.62 33.02 20.94
C ILE A 236 8.53 33.86 20.25
N ASN A 237 8.94 34.86 19.47
CA ASN A 237 8.00 35.74 18.77
C ASN A 237 7.24 34.97 17.66
N GLN A 238 7.91 34.06 16.95
CA GLN A 238 7.29 33.20 15.95
C GLN A 238 6.25 32.25 16.56
N LEU A 239 6.56 31.63 17.70
CA LEU A 239 5.58 30.81 18.46
C LEU A 239 4.37 31.64 18.89
N LYS A 240 4.57 32.85 19.38
CA LYS A 240 3.47 33.76 19.75
C LYS A 240 2.61 34.13 18.55
N ALA A 241 3.23 34.42 17.39
CA ALA A 241 2.52 34.72 16.16
C ALA A 241 1.71 33.50 15.64
N ALA A 242 2.19 32.29 15.94
CA ALA A 242 1.50 31.03 15.65
C ALA A 242 0.51 30.61 16.74
N GLU A 243 0.23 31.50 17.72
CA GLU A 243 -0.67 31.24 18.86
C GLU A 243 -0.28 30.00 19.73
N LYS A 244 1.01 29.66 19.74
CA LYS A 244 1.56 28.58 20.58
C LYS A 244 2.07 29.17 21.88
N VAL A 245 1.35 28.89 22.99
CA VAL A 245 1.67 29.38 24.32
C VAL A 245 2.51 28.36 25.07
N SER A 246 3.55 28.85 25.78
CA SER A 246 4.29 28.03 26.74
C SER A 246 4.20 28.70 28.13
N TYR A 247 3.90 27.91 29.16
CA TYR A 247 3.82 28.36 30.56
C TYR A 247 5.16 28.20 31.27
N SER A 248 6.09 27.45 30.72
CA SER A 248 7.49 27.41 31.12
C SER A 248 8.39 28.11 30.13
N ARG A 249 9.68 28.30 30.49
CA ARG A 249 10.68 28.88 29.61
C ARG A 249 10.82 28.00 28.34
N ILE A 250 10.65 28.62 27.17
CA ILE A 250 10.80 27.92 25.91
C ILE A 250 12.26 27.51 25.71
N LEU A 251 12.50 26.23 25.47
CA LEU A 251 13.81 25.67 25.19
C LEU A 251 13.92 25.22 23.72
N LYS A 252 15.12 25.32 23.15
CA LYS A 252 15.42 24.97 21.78
C LYS A 252 16.70 24.13 21.72
N THR A 253 16.80 23.19 20.78
CA THR A 253 18.06 22.48 20.50
C THR A 253 19.18 23.45 20.22
N ASN A 254 20.36 23.19 20.79
CA ASN A 254 21.55 24.04 20.60
C ASN A 254 22.12 23.97 19.19
N LYS A 255 21.92 22.83 18.52
CA LYS A 255 22.37 22.54 17.17
C LYS A 255 21.28 21.78 16.42
N SER A 256 21.41 21.74 15.09
CA SER A 256 20.57 20.87 14.24
C SER A 256 20.75 19.42 14.68
N PHE A 257 19.64 18.71 14.80
CA PHE A 257 19.70 17.27 15.08
C PHE A 257 19.52 16.44 13.81
N ASP A 258 18.89 17.01 12.76
CA ASP A 258 18.63 16.34 11.48
C ASP A 258 18.87 17.30 10.32
N LYS A 259 19.66 16.89 9.33
CA LYS A 259 19.96 17.67 8.13
C LYS A 259 19.92 16.77 6.91
N PHE A 260 19.03 17.08 5.96
CA PHE A 260 18.81 16.28 4.77
C PHE A 260 18.41 17.14 3.57
N THR A 261 18.49 16.57 2.39
CA THR A 261 18.15 17.25 1.12
C THR A 261 17.03 16.52 0.40
N VAL A 262 16.02 17.26 -0.03
CA VAL A 262 14.91 16.78 -0.87
C VAL A 262 14.81 17.72 -2.07
N ASN A 263 14.82 17.15 -3.28
CA ASN A 263 14.71 17.89 -4.56
C ASN A 263 15.65 19.12 -4.65
N GLY A 264 16.89 18.97 -4.18
CA GLY A 264 17.89 20.03 -4.20
C GLY A 264 17.77 21.09 -3.09
N VAL A 265 16.72 21.01 -2.25
CA VAL A 265 16.54 21.89 -1.08
C VAL A 265 17.05 21.17 0.17
N THR A 266 17.99 21.84 0.89
CA THR A 266 18.53 21.31 2.15
C THR A 266 17.74 21.88 3.32
N TYR A 267 17.23 20.98 4.14
CA TYR A 267 16.52 21.26 5.39
C TYR A 267 17.46 21.07 6.56
N ASP A 268 17.34 21.93 7.54
CA ASP A 268 18.12 21.95 8.78
C ASP A 268 17.16 21.99 9.96
N ILE A 269 16.82 20.81 10.48
CA ILE A 269 15.71 20.67 11.42
C ILE A 269 16.18 20.93 12.86
N GLN A 270 15.43 21.77 13.53
CA GLN A 270 15.55 22.05 14.95
C GLN A 270 14.22 21.76 15.67
N VAL A 271 14.29 21.56 16.97
CA VAL A 271 13.12 21.32 17.81
C VAL A 271 13.07 22.30 18.97
N VAL A 272 11.85 22.74 19.29
CA VAL A 272 11.52 23.56 20.47
C VAL A 272 10.66 22.74 21.40
N ALA A 273 11.00 22.75 22.67
CA ALA A 273 10.17 22.19 23.74
C ALA A 273 9.35 23.31 24.40
N ILE A 274 8.05 23.09 24.49
CA ILE A 274 7.10 24.01 25.15
C ILE A 274 6.26 23.26 26.18
N ASP A 275 5.78 24.02 27.19
CA ASP A 275 4.89 23.56 28.23
C ASP A 275 3.51 24.19 28.01
N THR A 276 2.55 23.38 27.59
CA THR A 276 1.18 23.85 27.31
C THR A 276 0.26 23.80 28.54
N THR A 277 0.77 23.34 29.69
CA THR A 277 0.01 23.10 30.93
C THR A 277 0.18 24.23 31.92
N LYS A 278 -0.91 24.92 32.27
CA LYS A 278 -0.90 26.04 33.23
C LYS A 278 -1.00 25.55 34.69
N ASP A 279 0.00 24.83 35.16
CA ASP A 279 0.00 24.20 36.48
C ASP A 279 1.05 24.77 37.47
N ARG A 280 1.84 25.78 37.05
CA ARG A 280 2.95 26.39 37.81
C ARG A 280 4.16 25.47 38.02
N LYS A 281 4.26 24.38 37.29
CA LYS A 281 5.41 23.48 37.25
C LYS A 281 6.11 23.60 35.91
N VAL A 282 7.38 23.25 35.86
CA VAL A 282 8.07 23.03 34.58
C VAL A 282 7.66 21.64 34.10
N ASN A 283 6.93 21.59 32.98
CA ASN A 283 6.36 20.36 32.46
C ASN A 283 6.32 20.42 30.92
N TYR A 284 7.42 20.11 30.28
CA TYR A 284 7.47 20.06 28.82
C TYR A 284 6.63 18.89 28.29
N ASP A 285 5.60 19.20 27.55
CA ASP A 285 4.60 18.24 27.03
C ASP A 285 4.46 18.24 25.51
N THR A 286 5.10 19.20 24.83
CA THR A 286 4.94 19.41 23.39
C THR A 286 6.27 19.75 22.73
N LEU A 287 6.53 19.15 21.58
CA LEU A 287 7.65 19.46 20.70
C LEU A 287 7.17 20.15 19.41
N VAL A 288 7.92 21.17 18.98
CA VAL A 288 7.67 21.90 17.74
C VAL A 288 8.91 21.76 16.84
N PHE A 289 8.74 21.08 15.74
CA PHE A 289 9.79 20.85 14.75
C PHE A 289 9.72 21.89 13.65
N PHE A 290 10.84 22.46 13.23
CA PHE A 290 10.90 23.49 12.19
C PHE A 290 12.25 23.48 11.47
N ASP A 291 12.26 23.93 10.21
CA ASP A 291 13.50 24.20 9.48
C ASP A 291 14.15 25.48 10.02
N ALA A 292 15.41 25.43 10.43
CA ALA A 292 16.13 26.56 10.98
C ALA A 292 16.27 27.72 9.97
N ASN A 293 16.28 27.44 8.67
CA ASN A 293 16.36 28.44 7.61
C ASN A 293 15.03 29.20 7.40
N GLN A 294 13.90 28.51 7.60
CA GLN A 294 12.56 29.07 7.40
C GLN A 294 11.93 29.59 8.70
N GLY A 295 12.33 29.02 9.83
CA GLY A 295 11.75 29.30 11.14
C GLY A 295 10.37 28.66 11.33
N ILE A 296 9.66 29.08 12.40
CA ILE A 296 8.31 28.60 12.73
C ILE A 296 7.29 29.46 11.99
N GLN A 297 7.19 29.26 10.70
CA GLN A 297 6.19 29.93 9.86
C GLN A 297 4.97 29.02 9.69
N PRO A 298 3.75 29.57 9.64
CA PRO A 298 2.65 28.87 8.98
C PRO A 298 3.09 28.54 7.56
N GLY A 299 2.87 27.31 7.10
CA GLY A 299 3.33 26.89 5.78
C GLY A 299 2.85 27.79 4.66
N ALA A 300 3.66 27.92 3.63
CA ALA A 300 3.34 28.68 2.42
C ALA A 300 2.24 28.02 1.57
N PHE A 301 1.72 26.88 1.98
CA PHE A 301 0.73 26.08 1.25
C PHE A 301 -0.63 26.19 1.91
N ASN A 302 -1.66 26.50 1.14
CA ASN A 302 -3.07 26.50 1.59
C ASN A 302 -3.60 25.05 1.66
N LEU A 303 -2.99 24.21 2.47
CA LEU A 303 -3.38 22.82 2.65
C LEU A 303 -3.82 22.56 4.08
N PRO A 304 -4.63 21.50 4.33
CA PRO A 304 -5.16 21.19 5.67
C PRO A 304 -4.09 20.93 6.74
N SER A 305 -2.83 20.73 6.37
CA SER A 305 -1.73 20.36 7.28
C SER A 305 -0.42 21.05 6.88
N THR A 306 -0.42 22.36 6.82
CA THR A 306 0.76 23.16 6.46
C THR A 306 1.47 23.72 7.69
N GLY A 307 2.77 23.95 7.55
CA GLY A 307 3.61 24.57 8.56
C GLY A 307 4.48 23.60 9.34
N PRO A 308 5.12 24.10 10.42
CA PRO A 308 5.92 23.30 11.32
C PRO A 308 5.09 22.20 11.99
N ALA A 309 5.73 21.07 12.34
CA ALA A 309 5.06 20.02 13.08
C ALA A 309 4.93 20.39 14.56
N TYR A 310 3.72 20.32 15.09
CA TYR A 310 3.40 20.50 16.51
C TYR A 310 2.95 19.14 17.06
N VAL A 311 3.76 18.54 17.95
CA VAL A 311 3.50 17.20 18.44
C VAL A 311 3.36 17.24 19.95
N ARG A 312 2.15 17.02 20.47
CA ARG A 312 1.90 16.81 21.89
C ARG A 312 2.12 15.34 22.22
N ALA A 313 3.06 15.04 23.11
CA ALA A 313 3.44 13.67 23.44
C ALA A 313 2.26 12.80 23.95
N SER A 314 1.33 13.38 24.70
CA SER A 314 0.15 12.66 25.23
C SER A 314 -0.87 12.24 24.17
N GLU A 315 -0.82 12.81 22.96
CA GLU A 315 -1.74 12.47 21.88
C GLU A 315 -1.35 11.19 21.15
N GLN A 316 -0.11 10.73 21.29
CA GLN A 316 0.46 9.56 20.61
C GLN A 316 0.10 9.53 19.12
N LYS A 317 0.30 10.67 18.48
CA LYS A 317 -0.04 10.92 17.08
C LYS A 317 1.04 11.75 16.41
N SER A 318 1.38 11.39 15.17
CA SER A 318 2.33 12.19 14.38
C SER A 318 1.70 13.49 13.88
N SER A 319 2.56 14.45 13.58
CA SER A 319 2.21 15.69 12.92
C SER A 319 3.03 15.87 11.64
N LEU A 320 2.37 16.38 10.60
CA LEU A 320 2.98 16.54 9.28
C LEU A 320 3.96 17.69 9.24
N PHE A 321 4.95 17.52 8.38
CA PHE A 321 5.96 18.51 8.06
C PHE A 321 6.15 18.58 6.54
N TYR A 322 5.84 19.72 5.94
CA TYR A 322 5.99 19.94 4.50
C TYR A 322 7.43 20.31 4.16
N LEU A 323 7.95 19.75 3.07
CA LEU A 323 9.35 19.88 2.64
C LEU A 323 9.54 20.69 1.37
N GLU A 324 8.48 20.85 0.56
CA GLU A 324 8.58 21.48 -0.75
C GLU A 324 7.52 22.57 -0.95
N GLY A 325 7.77 23.41 -1.96
CA GLY A 325 6.87 24.50 -2.33
C GLY A 325 5.61 24.03 -3.07
N SER A 326 4.80 25.00 -3.49
CA SER A 326 3.49 24.76 -4.11
C SER A 326 3.55 23.98 -5.43
N SER A 327 4.69 24.02 -6.16
CA SER A 327 4.86 23.35 -7.45
C SER A 327 5.34 21.89 -7.34
N SER A 328 5.92 21.51 -6.19
CA SER A 328 6.48 20.18 -5.98
C SER A 328 6.35 19.87 -4.50
N LYS A 329 5.32 19.11 -4.12
CA LYS A 329 4.93 18.89 -2.71
C LYS A 329 5.37 17.54 -2.24
N ALA A 330 6.35 17.55 -1.34
CA ALA A 330 6.75 16.40 -0.54
C ALA A 330 6.50 16.69 0.94
N GLY A 331 6.63 15.68 1.77
CA GLY A 331 6.53 15.83 3.20
C GLY A 331 6.99 14.64 3.98
N THR A 332 7.10 14.84 5.27
CA THR A 332 7.35 13.84 6.29
C THR A 332 6.43 14.07 7.48
N ALA A 333 6.60 13.30 8.54
CA ALA A 333 5.92 13.52 9.80
C ALA A 333 6.87 13.28 10.98
N PHE A 334 6.57 13.89 12.11
CA PHE A 334 7.26 13.65 13.37
C PHE A 334 6.31 13.02 14.38
N TYR A 335 6.79 11.98 15.05
CA TYR A 335 6.09 11.27 16.13
C TYR A 335 6.93 11.30 17.40
N VAL A 336 6.36 11.71 18.52
CA VAL A 336 7.05 11.74 19.81
C VAL A 336 6.64 10.52 20.62
N SER A 337 7.58 9.59 20.83
CA SER A 337 7.32 8.36 21.59
C SER A 337 7.51 8.55 23.09
N THR A 338 8.52 9.34 23.50
CA THR A 338 8.80 9.63 24.89
C THR A 338 9.20 11.09 25.05
N LEU A 339 8.58 11.78 26.01
CA LEU A 339 8.94 13.14 26.41
C LEU A 339 8.86 13.25 27.94
N ALA A 340 10.01 13.19 28.60
CA ALA A 340 10.08 13.45 30.04
C ALA A 340 9.82 14.94 30.29
N PRO A 341 9.03 15.29 31.33
CA PRO A 341 8.67 16.67 31.64
C PRO A 341 9.86 17.63 31.88
N ASP A 342 11.00 17.08 32.30
CA ASP A 342 12.27 17.79 32.54
C ASP A 342 13.26 17.64 31.38
N LEU A 343 12.85 17.04 30.25
CA LEU A 343 13.65 16.69 29.11
C LEU A 343 14.80 15.71 29.37
N SER A 344 14.79 15.00 30.49
CA SER A 344 15.83 13.99 30.78
C SER A 344 15.88 12.87 29.75
N THR A 345 14.75 12.60 29.10
CA THR A 345 14.62 11.68 27.94
C THR A 345 13.63 12.25 26.94
N VAL A 346 14.08 12.41 25.69
CA VAL A 346 13.25 12.88 24.57
C VAL A 346 13.51 11.97 23.38
N ARG A 347 12.56 11.08 23.07
CA ARG A 347 12.64 10.19 21.91
C ARG A 347 11.53 10.49 20.92
N PHE A 348 11.88 10.58 19.66
CA PHE A 348 10.95 10.81 18.57
C PHE A 348 11.45 10.24 17.26
N ALA A 349 10.53 9.98 16.34
CA ALA A 349 10.79 9.53 14.98
C ALA A 349 10.49 10.65 13.97
N ARG A 350 11.32 10.77 12.94
CA ARG A 350 10.97 11.39 11.66
C ARG A 350 10.68 10.27 10.67
N TYR A 351 9.51 10.32 10.05
CA TYR A 351 9.12 9.37 9.02
C TYR A 351 9.88 9.61 7.72
N SER A 352 9.83 8.66 6.81
CA SER A 352 10.36 8.82 5.46
C SER A 352 9.69 10.00 4.75
N ALA A 353 10.45 10.74 3.95
CA ALA A 353 9.86 11.79 3.10
C ALA A 353 9.25 11.17 1.85
N ASN A 354 8.03 11.56 1.52
CA ASN A 354 7.28 11.00 0.39
C ASN A 354 6.61 12.07 -0.46
N TYR A 355 6.32 11.73 -1.71
CA TYR A 355 5.60 12.58 -2.66
C TYR A 355 4.85 11.73 -3.70
N ILE A 356 3.85 12.31 -4.35
CA ILE A 356 3.19 11.71 -5.51
C ILE A 356 3.96 12.12 -6.76
N PRO A 357 4.37 11.20 -7.65
CA PRO A 357 5.07 11.55 -8.89
C PRO A 357 4.23 12.46 -9.78
N ARG A 358 4.79 13.62 -10.18
CA ARG A 358 4.16 14.59 -11.07
C ARG A 358 4.59 14.35 -12.52
N ASN A 359 4.23 13.19 -13.09
CA ASN A 359 4.45 12.96 -14.52
C ASN A 359 3.44 13.74 -15.39
N ALA A 360 3.80 14.00 -16.65
CA ALA A 360 3.01 14.87 -17.52
C ALA A 360 1.58 14.35 -17.78
N ALA A 361 1.38 13.03 -17.75
CA ALA A 361 0.08 12.43 -18.06
C ALA A 361 -0.97 12.62 -16.92
N VAL A 362 -0.51 12.83 -15.67
CA VAL A 362 -1.38 12.88 -14.48
C VAL A 362 -1.23 14.17 -13.67
N LEU A 363 -0.49 15.15 -14.18
CA LEU A 363 -0.08 16.36 -13.46
C LEU A 363 -1.24 17.09 -12.77
N ALA A 364 -2.34 17.31 -13.47
CA ALA A 364 -3.49 18.03 -12.94
C ALA A 364 -4.15 17.29 -11.77
N ASN A 365 -4.22 15.97 -11.83
CA ASN A 365 -4.83 15.13 -10.80
C ASN A 365 -3.95 15.07 -9.56
N VAL A 366 -2.63 14.96 -9.75
CA VAL A 366 -1.65 15.01 -8.66
C VAL A 366 -1.68 16.35 -7.95
N ASP A 367 -1.76 17.45 -8.70
CA ASP A 367 -1.86 18.80 -8.12
C ASP A 367 -3.18 19.00 -7.38
N ASP A 368 -4.29 18.44 -7.86
CA ASP A 368 -5.56 18.44 -7.14
C ASP A 368 -5.45 17.75 -5.78
N ILE A 369 -4.85 16.55 -5.73
CA ILE A 369 -4.62 15.84 -4.47
C ILE A 369 -3.69 16.62 -3.55
N ASN A 370 -2.55 17.09 -4.04
CA ASN A 370 -1.61 17.87 -3.26
C ASN A 370 -2.22 19.16 -2.68
N ASN A 371 -3.18 19.75 -3.37
CA ASN A 371 -3.84 21.00 -2.95
C ASN A 371 -5.02 20.78 -1.99
N ASN A 372 -5.68 19.62 -2.02
CA ASN A 372 -6.92 19.40 -1.28
C ASN A 372 -6.83 18.27 -0.24
N VAL A 373 -5.97 17.29 -0.44
CA VAL A 373 -5.76 16.16 0.48
C VAL A 373 -4.39 16.25 1.16
N GLY A 374 -3.36 16.58 0.43
CA GLY A 374 -1.99 16.75 0.89
C GLY A 374 -0.98 15.90 0.12
N PHE A 375 0.28 15.96 0.53
CA PHE A 375 1.33 15.11 -0.04
C PHE A 375 1.11 13.65 0.35
N TRP A 376 1.78 12.72 -0.37
CA TRP A 376 1.71 11.29 -0.07
C TRP A 376 2.17 10.98 1.35
N ARG A 377 1.29 10.33 2.14
CA ARG A 377 1.60 9.92 3.52
C ARG A 377 2.52 8.71 3.52
N ASN A 378 3.17 8.50 4.65
CA ASN A 378 4.00 7.32 4.84
C ASN A 378 3.13 6.06 4.90
N GLN A 379 3.47 5.11 4.06
CA GLN A 379 3.18 3.69 4.31
C GLN A 379 3.87 3.27 5.61
N ALA A 380 3.30 2.31 6.33
CA ALA A 380 3.94 1.77 7.53
C ALA A 380 5.30 1.13 7.17
N ASP A 381 6.34 1.56 7.87
CA ASP A 381 7.72 1.22 7.53
C ASP A 381 8.27 0.14 8.48
N TYR A 382 8.28 -1.10 8.03
CA TYR A 382 8.81 -2.25 8.77
C TYR A 382 10.28 -2.08 9.21
N ARG A 383 11.06 -1.27 8.49
CA ARG A 383 12.47 -1.00 8.86
C ARG A 383 12.60 -0.25 10.18
N ILE A 384 11.53 0.40 10.66
CA ILE A 384 11.48 1.02 11.99
C ILE A 384 11.35 -0.07 13.04
N THR A 385 10.34 -0.94 12.92
CA THR A 385 10.07 -2.02 13.89
C THR A 385 11.21 -3.03 13.96
N GLU A 386 11.87 -3.28 12.85
CA GLU A 386 13.03 -4.19 12.77
C GLU A 386 14.37 -3.51 13.12
N ARG A 387 14.36 -2.21 13.46
CA ARG A 387 15.57 -1.41 13.75
C ARG A 387 16.59 -1.37 12.60
N LEU A 388 16.11 -1.46 11.36
CA LEU A 388 16.95 -1.33 10.16
C LEU A 388 17.13 0.13 9.74
N SER A 389 16.23 1.02 10.16
CA SER A 389 16.40 2.46 10.01
C SER A 389 17.29 3.02 11.14
N PRO A 390 18.14 4.03 10.89
CA PRO A 390 19.08 4.53 11.88
C PRO A 390 18.39 5.22 13.05
N GLY A 391 19.01 5.15 14.24
CA GLY A 391 18.63 5.88 15.44
C GLY A 391 17.53 5.24 16.29
N PHE A 392 17.02 4.06 15.89
CA PHE A 392 15.97 3.36 16.63
C PHE A 392 16.48 2.30 17.62
N GLU A 393 17.80 2.18 17.80
CA GLU A 393 18.42 1.15 18.62
C GLU A 393 18.02 1.19 20.11
N ASN A 394 17.71 2.40 20.60
CA ASN A 394 17.36 2.64 22.00
C ASN A 394 15.83 2.76 22.26
N PHE A 395 15.01 2.53 21.25
CA PHE A 395 13.55 2.52 21.42
C PHE A 395 13.10 1.15 21.94
N SER A 396 12.08 1.12 22.81
CA SER A 396 11.45 -0.13 23.18
C SER A 396 10.63 -0.71 22.01
N ASP A 397 10.27 -2.00 22.10
CA ASP A 397 9.42 -2.62 21.07
C ASP A 397 8.06 -1.92 21.00
N GLU A 398 7.47 -1.58 22.15
CA GLU A 398 6.19 -0.87 22.22
C GLU A 398 6.25 0.54 21.63
N GLU A 399 7.38 1.26 21.76
CA GLU A 399 7.57 2.55 21.11
C GLU A 399 7.60 2.40 19.59
N LEU A 400 8.29 1.38 19.07
CA LEU A 400 8.39 1.10 17.64
C LEU A 400 7.04 0.62 17.07
N GLU A 401 6.35 -0.25 17.80
CA GLU A 401 4.99 -0.72 17.47
C GLU A 401 4.00 0.46 17.40
N ALA A 402 4.04 1.39 18.37
CA ALA A 402 3.18 2.57 18.37
C ALA A 402 3.45 3.52 17.20
N ILE A 403 4.71 3.66 16.78
CA ILE A 403 5.11 4.42 15.59
C ILE A 403 4.53 3.77 14.34
N TYR A 404 4.62 2.44 14.23
CA TYR A 404 4.09 1.68 13.10
C TYR A 404 2.55 1.84 13.01
N GLU A 405 1.85 1.66 14.13
CA GLU A 405 0.40 1.83 14.22
C GLU A 405 -0.08 3.25 13.88
N ASP A 406 0.69 4.28 14.23
CA ASP A 406 0.38 5.65 13.80
C ASP A 406 0.49 5.80 12.28
N GLN A 407 1.49 5.17 11.66
CA GLN A 407 1.64 5.18 10.19
C GLN A 407 0.49 4.43 9.52
N VAL A 408 0.09 3.25 10.01
CA VAL A 408 -1.07 2.48 9.50
C VAL A 408 -2.32 3.36 9.49
N ARG A 409 -2.67 3.97 10.61
CA ARG A 409 -3.86 4.83 10.72
C ARG A 409 -3.82 6.01 9.74
N ASN A 410 -2.69 6.72 9.71
CA ASN A 410 -2.52 7.90 8.86
C ASN A 410 -2.54 7.55 7.36
N PHE A 411 -1.99 6.40 6.99
CA PHE A 411 -1.93 5.97 5.60
C PHE A 411 -3.30 5.52 5.08
N VAL A 412 -4.04 4.70 5.84
CA VAL A 412 -5.40 4.31 5.46
C VAL A 412 -6.32 5.52 5.37
N ASP A 413 -6.25 6.44 6.34
CA ASP A 413 -7.02 7.70 6.28
C ASP A 413 -6.67 8.53 5.04
N TYR A 414 -5.38 8.59 4.67
CA TYR A 414 -4.93 9.32 3.49
C TYR A 414 -5.44 8.66 2.21
N GLN A 415 -5.25 7.35 2.02
CA GLN A 415 -5.73 6.61 0.84
C GLN A 415 -7.26 6.74 0.71
N THR A 416 -7.98 6.63 1.83
CA THR A 416 -9.42 6.86 1.85
C THR A 416 -9.78 8.26 1.36
N ASN A 417 -9.11 9.32 1.86
CA ASN A 417 -9.34 10.70 1.44
C ASN A 417 -9.04 10.92 -0.04
N VAL A 418 -8.01 10.27 -0.58
CA VAL A 418 -7.71 10.29 -2.03
C VAL A 418 -8.85 9.66 -2.81
N GLY A 419 -9.32 8.47 -2.41
CA GLY A 419 -10.46 7.80 -3.04
C GLY A 419 -11.73 8.63 -2.99
N LEU A 420 -12.09 9.18 -1.83
CA LEU A 420 -13.25 10.06 -1.66
C LEU A 420 -13.13 11.34 -2.51
N ARG A 421 -11.95 11.95 -2.60
CA ARG A 421 -11.71 13.10 -3.48
C ARG A 421 -11.94 12.73 -4.94
N ALA A 422 -11.40 11.58 -5.37
CA ALA A 422 -11.57 11.09 -6.74
C ALA A 422 -13.06 10.89 -7.08
N ILE A 423 -13.84 10.26 -6.20
CA ILE A 423 -15.29 10.06 -6.37
C ILE A 423 -16.03 11.40 -6.40
N THR A 424 -15.80 12.27 -5.43
CA THR A 424 -16.56 13.52 -5.28
C THR A 424 -16.26 14.53 -6.37
N GLN A 425 -15.06 14.53 -6.93
CA GLN A 425 -14.72 15.36 -8.09
C GLN A 425 -15.27 14.80 -9.41
N ASN A 426 -15.62 13.52 -9.43
CA ASN A 426 -16.07 12.81 -10.64
C ASN A 426 -17.37 12.02 -10.37
N PRO A 427 -18.48 12.67 -9.96
CA PRO A 427 -19.70 11.94 -9.54
C PRO A 427 -20.39 11.20 -10.69
N ASN A 428 -20.07 11.49 -11.94
CA ASN A 428 -20.69 10.91 -13.15
C ASN A 428 -19.84 9.82 -13.80
N VAL A 429 -18.84 9.27 -13.09
CA VAL A 429 -18.03 8.20 -13.68
C VAL A 429 -18.79 6.87 -13.72
N ASP A 430 -18.43 6.04 -14.68
CA ASP A 430 -18.96 4.68 -14.77
C ASP A 430 -18.25 3.76 -13.78
N LEU A 431 -16.93 3.88 -13.63
CA LEU A 431 -16.13 3.09 -12.69
C LEU A 431 -15.16 3.97 -11.88
N ALA A 432 -15.16 3.80 -10.56
CA ALA A 432 -14.09 4.28 -9.68
C ALA A 432 -13.33 3.09 -9.08
N MET A 433 -12.00 3.09 -9.19
CA MET A 433 -11.12 2.06 -8.67
C MET A 433 -10.27 2.63 -7.53
N ILE A 434 -10.36 2.05 -6.34
CA ILE A 434 -9.69 2.49 -5.11
C ILE A 434 -8.84 1.35 -4.57
N TYR A 435 -7.63 1.66 -4.16
CA TYR A 435 -6.73 0.72 -3.48
C TYR A 435 -6.43 1.20 -2.05
N ILE A 436 -6.53 0.27 -1.10
CA ILE A 436 -6.18 0.44 0.32
C ILE A 436 -5.17 -0.65 0.68
N GLU A 437 -3.99 -0.25 1.11
CA GLU A 437 -2.86 -1.17 1.39
C GLU A 437 -3.09 -2.07 2.62
N GLN A 438 -3.98 -1.70 3.52
CA GLN A 438 -4.27 -2.52 4.70
C GLN A 438 -5.42 -3.52 4.45
N PRO A 439 -5.35 -4.71 5.09
CA PRO A 439 -4.52 -5.12 6.25
C PRO A 439 -3.14 -5.70 5.93
N ASP A 440 -2.71 -5.82 4.68
CA ASP A 440 -1.48 -6.49 4.23
C ASP A 440 -0.25 -6.13 5.07
N GLY A 441 0.09 -4.84 5.15
CA GLY A 441 1.28 -4.40 5.89
C GLY A 441 1.25 -4.80 7.37
N SER A 442 0.08 -4.76 8.01
CA SER A 442 -0.07 -5.19 9.40
C SER A 442 0.00 -6.71 9.56
N GLU A 443 -0.50 -7.49 8.59
CA GLU A 443 -0.39 -8.94 8.61
C GLU A 443 1.06 -9.39 8.38
N HIS A 444 1.81 -8.74 7.50
CA HIS A 444 3.25 -8.98 7.37
C HIS A 444 3.96 -8.81 8.71
N GLN A 445 3.72 -7.71 9.39
CA GLN A 445 4.47 -7.34 10.59
C GLN A 445 3.99 -8.06 11.84
N PHE A 446 2.70 -8.41 11.95
CA PHE A 446 2.09 -8.79 13.23
C PHE A 446 1.33 -10.13 13.23
N LEU A 447 1.30 -10.90 12.12
CA LEU A 447 0.57 -12.17 12.07
C LEU A 447 1.31 -13.28 12.85
N LEU A 448 1.45 -13.10 14.15
CA LEU A 448 2.11 -13.98 15.10
C LEU A 448 1.10 -14.99 15.68
N THR A 449 0.80 -16.05 14.93
CA THR A 449 -0.27 -17.01 15.25
C THR A 449 0.17 -18.47 15.30
N ASP A 450 1.40 -18.77 14.87
CA ASP A 450 1.95 -20.13 14.86
C ASP A 450 2.96 -20.33 15.98
N SER A 451 2.87 -21.43 16.70
CA SER A 451 3.80 -21.77 17.80
C SER A 451 5.26 -21.92 17.38
N ARG A 452 5.53 -22.14 16.09
CA ARG A 452 6.88 -22.23 15.51
C ARG A 452 7.51 -20.85 15.23
N GLN A 453 6.74 -19.78 15.27
CA GLN A 453 7.23 -18.41 15.10
C GLN A 453 7.96 -17.93 16.35
N ALA A 454 9.17 -17.41 16.19
CA ALA A 454 9.92 -16.83 17.28
C ALA A 454 9.32 -15.47 17.67
N THR A 455 8.88 -15.32 18.92
CA THR A 455 8.39 -14.01 19.44
C THR A 455 9.48 -12.96 19.56
N ASN A 456 10.74 -13.40 19.65
CA ASN A 456 11.92 -12.57 19.51
C ASN A 456 12.74 -13.07 18.32
N PRO A 457 12.77 -12.38 17.17
CA PRO A 457 13.52 -12.82 15.99
C PRO A 457 15.02 -13.01 16.22
N ARG A 458 15.58 -12.44 17.29
CA ARG A 458 16.99 -12.58 17.68
C ARG A 458 17.25 -13.73 18.67
N ASP A 459 16.20 -14.37 19.17
CA ASP A 459 16.28 -15.50 20.08
C ASP A 459 15.51 -16.71 19.52
N PRO A 460 16.20 -17.69 18.91
CA PRO A 460 15.56 -18.86 18.31
C PRO A 460 14.87 -19.76 19.35
N ASN A 461 15.10 -19.57 20.66
CA ASN A 461 14.43 -20.32 21.73
C ASN A 461 13.05 -19.76 22.05
N SER A 462 12.66 -18.58 21.52
CA SER A 462 11.38 -17.92 21.82
C SER A 462 10.20 -18.50 21.01
N ILE A 463 10.20 -19.80 20.78
CA ILE A 463 9.15 -20.58 20.10
C ILE A 463 8.38 -21.47 21.06
N ALA A 464 7.26 -22.01 20.64
CA ALA A 464 6.42 -22.97 21.35
C ALA A 464 6.05 -22.48 22.77
N ALA A 465 6.38 -23.25 23.81
CA ALA A 465 6.09 -22.88 25.21
C ALA A 465 6.85 -21.63 25.70
N ASN A 466 7.88 -21.21 25.00
CA ASN A 466 8.70 -20.04 25.36
C ASN A 466 8.24 -18.75 24.64
N GLN A 467 7.17 -18.80 23.87
CA GLN A 467 6.62 -17.59 23.22
C GLN A 467 6.14 -16.57 24.24
N ASP A 468 6.39 -15.29 23.97
CA ASP A 468 5.87 -14.15 24.75
C ASP A 468 4.37 -13.96 24.46
N GLN A 469 3.51 -14.38 25.37
CA GLN A 469 2.07 -14.30 25.25
C GLN A 469 1.55 -12.84 25.28
N GLN A 470 2.26 -11.92 25.91
CA GLN A 470 1.89 -10.50 25.89
C GLN A 470 2.13 -9.89 24.52
N LYS A 471 3.23 -10.23 23.87
CA LYS A 471 3.51 -9.80 22.49
C LYS A 471 2.49 -10.39 21.51
N ILE A 472 2.15 -11.67 21.63
CA ILE A 472 1.11 -12.29 20.80
C ILE A 472 -0.21 -11.54 20.93
N ALA A 473 -0.64 -11.23 22.15
CA ALA A 473 -1.89 -10.50 22.39
C ALA A 473 -1.86 -9.07 21.82
N ARG A 474 -0.72 -8.36 21.91
CA ARG A 474 -0.58 -7.03 21.29
C ARG A 474 -0.64 -7.11 19.78
N TYR A 475 0.05 -8.07 19.18
CA TYR A 475 0.10 -8.24 17.73
C TYR A 475 -1.26 -8.61 17.13
N ASP A 476 -1.99 -9.49 17.78
CA ASP A 476 -3.38 -9.79 17.45
C ASP A 476 -4.28 -8.52 17.48
N ALA A 477 -4.08 -7.66 18.47
CA ALA A 477 -4.80 -6.39 18.55
C ALA A 477 -4.46 -5.43 17.38
N TYR A 478 -3.20 -5.41 16.92
CA TYR A 478 -2.79 -4.57 15.80
C TYR A 478 -3.39 -5.07 14.47
N VAL A 479 -3.39 -6.38 14.22
CA VAL A 479 -4.07 -6.94 13.04
C VAL A 479 -5.56 -6.59 13.05
N LYS A 480 -6.24 -6.75 14.20
CA LYS A 480 -7.65 -6.33 14.36
C LYS A 480 -7.87 -4.86 14.06
N ALA A 481 -6.97 -3.98 14.54
CA ALA A 481 -7.05 -2.55 14.31
C ALA A 481 -6.90 -2.18 12.83
N ALA A 482 -6.06 -2.90 12.08
CA ALA A 482 -5.89 -2.74 10.64
C ALA A 482 -7.17 -3.08 9.87
N TYR A 483 -7.81 -4.21 10.17
CA TYR A 483 -9.10 -4.58 9.60
C TYR A 483 -10.19 -3.57 9.93
N GLN A 484 -10.23 -3.07 11.15
CA GLN A 484 -11.18 -2.00 11.54
C GLN A 484 -10.90 -0.69 10.78
N ALA A 485 -9.64 -0.36 10.50
CA ALA A 485 -9.30 0.83 9.72
C ALA A 485 -9.75 0.68 8.27
N ALA A 486 -9.53 -0.47 7.65
CA ALA A 486 -9.98 -0.79 6.30
C ALA A 486 -11.53 -0.80 6.20
N ASP A 487 -12.21 -1.39 7.18
CA ASP A 487 -13.68 -1.42 7.24
C ASP A 487 -14.28 -0.01 7.37
N ARG A 488 -13.68 0.86 8.19
CA ARG A 488 -14.07 2.28 8.26
C ARG A 488 -13.87 3.01 6.94
N ALA A 489 -12.83 2.68 6.17
CA ALA A 489 -12.63 3.25 4.84
C ALA A 489 -13.80 2.90 3.90
N ILE A 490 -14.24 1.63 3.90
CA ILE A 490 -15.41 1.19 3.15
C ILE A 490 -16.67 1.94 3.60
N GLN A 491 -16.91 2.05 4.91
CA GLN A 491 -18.06 2.78 5.44
C GLN A 491 -18.07 4.24 4.97
N ARG A 492 -16.93 4.92 4.96
CA ARG A 492 -16.82 6.29 4.46
C ARG A 492 -17.16 6.42 2.96
N VAL A 493 -16.84 5.41 2.15
CA VAL A 493 -17.27 5.36 0.75
C VAL A 493 -18.79 5.19 0.66
N ILE A 494 -19.36 4.27 1.44
CA ILE A 494 -20.81 4.06 1.53
C ILE A 494 -21.53 5.36 1.94
N ASP A 495 -21.05 6.04 2.97
CA ASP A 495 -21.60 7.32 3.44
C ASP A 495 -21.55 8.41 2.35
N THR A 496 -20.49 8.41 1.54
CA THR A 496 -20.31 9.39 0.47
C THR A 496 -21.30 9.19 -0.68
N VAL A 497 -21.59 7.95 -1.07
CA VAL A 497 -22.56 7.66 -2.13
C VAL A 497 -24.01 7.60 -1.57
N GLY A 498 -24.15 7.45 -0.25
CA GLY A 498 -25.43 7.27 0.42
C GLY A 498 -26.07 5.93 0.16
N THR A 499 -27.19 5.68 0.82
CA THR A 499 -27.98 4.45 0.70
C THR A 499 -29.42 4.75 0.28
N ASP A 500 -30.08 3.77 -0.31
CA ASP A 500 -31.52 3.83 -0.60
C ASP A 500 -32.37 3.58 0.67
N SER A 501 -33.69 3.60 0.51
CA SER A 501 -34.61 3.39 1.62
C SER A 501 -34.55 1.98 2.23
N GLN A 502 -33.88 1.04 1.60
CA GLN A 502 -33.62 -0.32 2.07
C GLN A 502 -32.25 -0.49 2.71
N GLY A 503 -31.45 0.57 2.77
CA GLY A 503 -30.09 0.57 3.30
C GLY A 503 -29.03 0.08 2.32
N ARG A 504 -29.36 -0.13 1.03
CA ARG A 504 -28.38 -0.55 0.01
C ARG A 504 -27.64 0.67 -0.52
N PRO A 505 -26.31 0.56 -0.79
CA PRO A 505 -25.58 1.64 -1.41
C PRO A 505 -26.20 2.10 -2.74
N ASN A 506 -26.15 3.40 -3.02
CA ASN A 506 -26.66 3.96 -4.28
C ASN A 506 -25.75 3.65 -5.49
N SER A 507 -24.52 3.22 -5.27
CA SER A 507 -23.57 2.69 -6.26
C SER A 507 -23.45 1.18 -6.09
N ASN A 508 -23.08 0.47 -7.15
CA ASN A 508 -22.60 -0.91 -7.04
C ASN A 508 -21.19 -0.88 -6.44
N ILE A 509 -21.06 -1.25 -5.19
CA ILE A 509 -19.77 -1.33 -4.49
C ILE A 509 -19.30 -2.78 -4.51
N ILE A 510 -18.12 -3.02 -5.05
CA ILE A 510 -17.44 -4.32 -5.07
C ILE A 510 -16.17 -4.16 -4.23
N VAL A 511 -16.03 -4.96 -3.17
CA VAL A 511 -14.85 -5.03 -2.33
C VAL A 511 -14.18 -6.38 -2.52
N VAL A 512 -12.90 -6.33 -2.87
CA VAL A 512 -12.07 -7.51 -3.11
C VAL A 512 -10.75 -7.39 -2.36
N SER A 513 -10.00 -8.48 -2.28
CA SER A 513 -8.55 -8.45 -2.07
C SER A 513 -7.85 -9.14 -3.24
N ASP A 514 -6.59 -8.88 -3.37
CA ASP A 514 -5.74 -9.44 -4.43
C ASP A 514 -5.25 -10.84 -4.07
N HIS A 515 -5.08 -11.12 -2.77
CA HIS A 515 -4.70 -12.42 -2.21
C HIS A 515 -5.17 -12.58 -0.77
N GLY A 516 -4.95 -13.75 -0.20
CA GLY A 516 -5.05 -14.03 1.22
C GLY A 516 -3.69 -13.93 1.93
N PHE A 517 -3.59 -14.47 3.16
CA PHE A 517 -2.42 -14.33 4.02
C PHE A 517 -2.19 -15.57 4.88
N ALA A 518 -0.92 -15.84 5.23
CA ALA A 518 -0.57 -16.94 6.13
C ALA A 518 0.64 -16.59 7.02
N ALA A 519 0.64 -17.11 8.22
CA ALA A 519 1.79 -17.07 9.11
C ALA A 519 2.94 -17.92 8.56
N PHE A 520 4.19 -17.48 8.73
CA PHE A 520 5.38 -18.27 8.41
C PHE A 520 6.43 -18.20 9.53
N HIS A 521 7.26 -19.23 9.62
CA HIS A 521 8.21 -19.41 10.72
C HIS A 521 9.67 -19.59 10.27
N THR A 522 9.92 -19.69 8.97
CA THR A 522 11.26 -19.95 8.43
C THR A 522 11.51 -19.12 7.18
N SER A 523 12.61 -18.38 7.19
CA SER A 523 13.16 -17.74 5.99
C SER A 523 14.06 -18.70 5.22
N VAL A 524 13.98 -18.67 3.89
CA VAL A 524 14.77 -19.50 2.95
C VAL A 524 15.64 -18.59 2.09
N ASP A 525 16.96 -18.78 2.10
CA ASP A 525 17.88 -18.14 1.17
C ASP A 525 18.08 -19.00 -0.08
N ILE A 526 17.36 -18.68 -1.14
CA ILE A 526 17.40 -19.41 -2.40
C ILE A 526 18.76 -19.30 -3.10
N ASN A 527 19.48 -18.18 -2.95
CA ASN A 527 20.79 -18.02 -3.58
C ASN A 527 21.83 -18.92 -2.92
N ASN A 528 21.83 -19.02 -1.59
CA ASN A 528 22.65 -19.96 -0.86
C ASN A 528 22.28 -21.42 -1.18
N PHE A 529 20.98 -21.72 -1.33
CA PHE A 529 20.52 -23.03 -1.76
C PHE A 529 21.09 -23.41 -3.14
N LEU A 530 20.96 -22.53 -4.15
CA LEU A 530 21.51 -22.79 -5.49
C LEU A 530 23.02 -22.97 -5.46
N LYS A 531 23.74 -22.11 -4.74
CA LYS A 531 25.19 -22.21 -4.57
C LYS A 531 25.62 -23.53 -3.93
N ASN A 532 24.92 -23.97 -2.86
CA ASN A 532 25.25 -25.23 -2.16
C ASN A 532 24.95 -26.45 -3.04
N ASN A 533 24.06 -26.33 -4.03
CA ASN A 533 23.83 -27.34 -5.07
C ASN A 533 24.73 -27.19 -6.31
N ASN A 534 25.79 -26.36 -6.23
CA ASN A 534 26.79 -26.12 -7.27
C ASN A 534 26.26 -25.51 -8.58
N PHE A 535 25.17 -24.75 -8.54
CA PHE A 535 24.72 -24.00 -9.70
C PHE A 535 25.55 -22.73 -9.89
N ASP A 536 26.03 -22.51 -11.13
CA ASP A 536 26.79 -21.32 -11.50
C ASP A 536 25.89 -20.09 -11.58
N SER A 537 26.13 -19.10 -10.76
CA SER A 537 25.34 -17.85 -10.71
C SER A 537 25.40 -16.99 -12.00
N ASN A 538 26.33 -17.26 -12.92
CA ASN A 538 26.33 -16.65 -14.25
C ASN A 538 25.37 -17.34 -15.21
N LYS A 539 24.95 -18.56 -14.92
CA LYS A 539 24.09 -19.40 -15.74
C LYS A 539 22.66 -19.53 -15.17
N VAL A 540 22.55 -19.58 -13.84
CA VAL A 540 21.29 -19.81 -13.11
C VAL A 540 21.10 -18.72 -12.08
N ARG A 541 19.95 -18.06 -12.10
CA ARG A 541 19.64 -16.98 -11.17
C ARG A 541 18.20 -17.10 -10.66
N ALA A 542 18.01 -16.92 -9.36
CA ALA A 542 16.70 -16.85 -8.73
C ALA A 542 16.27 -15.38 -8.52
N VAL A 543 15.00 -15.10 -8.73
CA VAL A 543 14.32 -13.86 -8.34
C VAL A 543 13.11 -14.26 -7.53
N SER A 544 13.18 -14.05 -6.22
CA SER A 544 12.10 -14.36 -5.29
C SER A 544 11.18 -13.15 -5.05
N SER A 545 9.94 -13.45 -4.72
CA SER A 545 8.94 -12.46 -4.32
C SER A 545 7.95 -13.16 -3.38
N GLY A 546 7.96 -12.82 -2.09
CA GLY A 546 7.27 -13.63 -1.09
C GLY A 546 7.68 -15.10 -1.18
N PRO A 547 6.77 -16.04 -1.00
CA PRO A 547 7.03 -17.49 -1.13
C PRO A 547 7.19 -17.99 -2.57
N ALA A 548 7.07 -17.13 -3.56
CA ALA A 548 7.24 -17.52 -4.98
C ALA A 548 8.66 -17.21 -5.46
N VAL A 549 9.19 -18.04 -6.36
CA VAL A 549 10.49 -17.82 -7.00
C VAL A 549 10.43 -18.14 -8.48
N ASN A 550 10.94 -17.22 -9.29
CA ASN A 550 11.25 -17.41 -10.69
C ASN A 550 12.76 -17.66 -10.84
N ILE A 551 13.17 -18.78 -11.44
CA ILE A 551 14.56 -19.13 -11.69
C ILE A 551 14.81 -19.06 -13.19
N TYR A 552 15.74 -18.21 -13.59
CA TYR A 552 16.08 -17.89 -14.96
C TYR A 552 17.43 -18.50 -15.34
N PHE A 553 17.54 -18.90 -16.61
CA PHE A 553 18.80 -19.31 -17.19
C PHE A 553 19.28 -18.29 -18.21
N ASN A 554 20.56 -17.97 -18.19
CA ASN A 554 21.19 -17.02 -19.10
C ASN A 554 21.33 -17.61 -20.52
N LEU A 555 20.16 -17.79 -21.18
CA LEU A 555 20.00 -18.56 -22.42
C LEU A 555 20.53 -17.79 -23.63
N GLN A 556 21.34 -18.45 -24.46
CA GLN A 556 21.79 -17.94 -25.76
C GLN A 556 20.59 -17.67 -26.68
N GLY A 557 20.61 -16.51 -27.35
CA GLY A 557 19.55 -16.10 -28.28
C GLY A 557 18.30 -15.51 -27.63
N ARG A 558 18.14 -15.61 -26.29
CA ARG A 558 17.06 -14.99 -25.53
C ARG A 558 17.56 -13.84 -24.66
N GLU A 559 18.50 -14.14 -23.80
CA GLU A 559 19.10 -13.13 -22.92
C GLU A 559 20.19 -12.32 -23.69
N PRO A 560 20.30 -11.00 -23.50
CA PRO A 560 21.44 -10.25 -24.02
C PRO A 560 22.76 -10.85 -23.52
N ASN A 561 23.61 -11.31 -24.42
CA ASN A 561 24.86 -12.00 -24.12
C ASN A 561 24.68 -13.34 -23.35
N GLY A 562 23.59 -14.06 -23.59
CA GLY A 562 23.35 -15.38 -23.02
C GLY A 562 24.48 -16.37 -23.27
N ILE A 563 24.76 -17.25 -22.30
CA ILE A 563 25.89 -18.19 -22.32
C ILE A 563 25.47 -19.67 -22.23
N VAL A 564 24.24 -19.96 -21.88
CA VAL A 564 23.69 -21.32 -21.77
C VAL A 564 23.20 -21.79 -23.13
N SER A 565 23.72 -22.91 -23.66
CA SER A 565 23.21 -23.48 -24.91
C SER A 565 21.83 -24.14 -24.70
N HIS A 566 21.12 -24.43 -25.78
CA HIS A 566 19.82 -25.10 -25.70
C HIS A 566 19.91 -26.50 -25.06
N GLU A 567 20.95 -27.28 -25.35
CA GLU A 567 21.15 -28.61 -24.74
C GLU A 567 21.49 -28.48 -23.25
N GLU A 568 22.32 -27.49 -22.88
CA GLU A 568 22.63 -27.23 -21.48
C GLU A 568 21.40 -26.75 -20.70
N TYR A 569 20.56 -25.94 -21.33
CA TYR A 569 19.30 -25.47 -20.75
C TYR A 569 18.40 -26.62 -20.30
N VAL A 570 18.17 -27.61 -21.17
CA VAL A 570 17.35 -28.81 -20.85
C VAL A 570 17.91 -29.53 -19.62
N THR A 571 19.21 -29.68 -19.56
CA THR A 571 19.90 -30.32 -18.42
C THR A 571 19.76 -29.51 -17.13
N LEU A 572 20.00 -28.21 -17.19
CA LEU A 572 19.90 -27.32 -16.03
C LEU A 572 18.47 -27.25 -15.51
N GLN A 573 17.48 -27.17 -16.38
CA GLN A 573 16.07 -27.12 -15.96
C GLN A 573 15.70 -28.38 -15.15
N GLN A 574 16.10 -29.55 -15.63
CA GLN A 574 15.86 -30.82 -14.93
C GLN A 574 16.59 -30.88 -13.58
N GLN A 575 17.85 -30.44 -13.56
CA GLN A 575 18.68 -30.46 -12.34
C GLN A 575 18.12 -29.51 -11.27
N VAL A 576 17.79 -28.26 -11.66
CA VAL A 576 17.21 -27.28 -10.73
C VAL A 576 15.86 -27.75 -10.21
N ALA A 577 14.97 -28.21 -11.10
CA ALA A 577 13.65 -28.71 -10.68
C ALA A 577 13.76 -29.89 -9.71
N ASN A 578 14.69 -30.83 -9.95
CA ASN A 578 14.92 -31.97 -9.06
C ASN A 578 15.52 -31.52 -7.71
N ALA A 579 16.46 -30.60 -7.70
CA ALA A 579 17.05 -30.07 -6.46
C ALA A 579 15.96 -29.41 -5.59
N LEU A 580 15.07 -28.57 -6.17
CA LEU A 580 13.97 -27.98 -5.44
C LEU A 580 13.01 -29.04 -4.88
N LYS A 581 12.57 -30.01 -5.68
CA LYS A 581 11.67 -31.09 -5.25
C LYS A 581 12.22 -31.95 -4.15
N SER A 582 13.54 -32.10 -4.08
CA SER A 582 14.22 -32.92 -3.07
C SER A 582 14.55 -32.19 -1.78
N PHE A 583 14.37 -30.86 -1.74
CA PHE A 583 14.73 -30.08 -0.57
C PHE A 583 13.69 -30.24 0.54
N VAL A 584 14.13 -30.80 1.67
CA VAL A 584 13.29 -31.17 2.82
C VAL A 584 13.82 -30.52 4.09
N ASP A 585 12.90 -30.10 4.96
CA ASP A 585 13.19 -29.73 6.34
C ASP A 585 12.90 -30.90 7.28
N ASN A 586 13.92 -31.35 7.99
CA ASN A 586 13.83 -32.47 8.94
C ASN A 586 13.90 -31.97 10.40
N ASN A 587 13.94 -30.66 10.63
CA ASN A 587 14.03 -30.10 11.98
C ASN A 587 12.72 -30.32 12.75
N PRO A 588 12.70 -31.15 13.84
CA PRO A 588 11.47 -31.49 14.54
C PRO A 588 10.77 -30.30 15.19
N ASN A 589 11.47 -29.20 15.45
CA ASN A 589 10.87 -27.96 16.00
C ASN A 589 10.00 -27.23 14.98
N TYR A 590 10.21 -27.43 13.67
CA TYR A 590 9.51 -26.75 12.59
C TYR A 590 8.68 -27.69 11.71
N SER A 591 9.02 -28.98 11.66
CA SER A 591 8.35 -29.99 10.85
C SER A 591 7.38 -30.90 11.66
N TYR A 592 7.18 -30.62 12.95
CA TYR A 592 6.40 -31.50 13.86
C TYR A 592 6.82 -33.00 13.85
N GLY A 593 8.12 -33.21 13.69
CA GLY A 593 8.71 -34.59 13.69
C GLY A 593 8.58 -35.34 12.36
N ASN A 594 8.07 -34.72 11.30
CA ASN A 594 8.01 -35.26 9.95
C ASN A 594 8.94 -34.51 9.01
N SER A 595 9.40 -35.14 7.93
CA SER A 595 10.05 -34.42 6.83
C SER A 595 9.03 -33.59 6.08
N VAL A 596 9.33 -32.31 5.86
CA VAL A 596 8.49 -31.36 5.10
C VAL A 596 9.24 -30.93 3.85
N HIS A 597 8.64 -31.13 2.68
CA HIS A 597 9.15 -30.53 1.46
C HIS A 597 9.02 -28.99 1.53
N ILE A 598 10.14 -28.31 1.37
CA ILE A 598 10.17 -26.83 1.44
C ILE A 598 9.45 -26.21 0.25
N PHE A 599 9.47 -26.88 -0.91
CA PHE A 599 8.72 -26.47 -2.09
C PHE A 599 7.46 -27.33 -2.26
N ASP A 600 6.30 -26.67 -2.28
CA ASP A 600 5.00 -27.33 -2.54
C ASP A 600 4.79 -27.56 -4.04
N LYS A 601 5.12 -26.58 -4.87
CA LYS A 601 4.97 -26.66 -6.33
C LYS A 601 6.28 -26.30 -7.02
N VAL A 602 6.59 -27.03 -8.08
CA VAL A 602 7.72 -26.75 -8.98
C VAL A 602 7.27 -26.98 -10.41
N TYR A 603 7.17 -25.89 -11.16
CA TYR A 603 6.77 -25.86 -12.57
C TYR A 603 7.98 -25.55 -13.45
N THR A 604 7.97 -26.07 -14.67
CA THR A 604 9.02 -25.83 -15.66
C THR A 604 8.44 -25.22 -16.91
N ARG A 605 9.18 -24.29 -17.55
CA ARG A 605 8.83 -23.75 -18.84
C ARG A 605 8.77 -24.90 -19.88
N PRO A 606 7.73 -24.95 -20.75
CA PRO A 606 7.67 -25.94 -21.79
C PRO A 606 8.87 -25.86 -22.74
N ILE A 607 9.40 -27.01 -23.12
CA ILE A 607 10.51 -27.13 -24.10
C ILE A 607 9.92 -27.69 -25.39
N PRO A 608 10.11 -27.01 -26.55
CA PRO A 608 9.69 -27.54 -27.83
C PRO A 608 10.51 -28.78 -28.21
N GLU A 609 9.94 -29.68 -29.03
CA GLU A 609 10.61 -30.91 -29.48
C GLU A 609 11.87 -30.60 -30.30
N ASP A 610 11.81 -29.58 -31.17
CA ASP A 610 12.97 -29.05 -31.87
C ASP A 610 13.66 -27.97 -31.06
N LEU A 611 14.87 -28.23 -30.60
CA LEU A 611 15.67 -27.28 -29.85
C LEU A 611 16.08 -26.03 -30.65
N ASN A 612 15.91 -26.05 -31.96
CA ASN A 612 16.13 -24.88 -32.84
C ASN A 612 14.84 -24.09 -33.12
N ASP A 613 13.72 -24.47 -32.51
CA ASP A 613 12.47 -23.73 -32.67
C ASP A 613 12.64 -22.29 -32.14
N SER A 614 12.11 -21.32 -32.83
CA SER A 614 12.18 -19.89 -32.46
C SER A 614 11.48 -19.59 -31.14
N SER A 615 10.60 -20.45 -30.66
CA SER A 615 9.95 -20.34 -29.36
C SER A 615 10.75 -20.95 -28.20
N PHE A 616 11.94 -21.51 -28.45
CA PHE A 616 12.76 -22.10 -27.40
C PHE A 616 13.09 -21.10 -26.32
N GLY A 617 12.80 -21.44 -25.06
CA GLY A 617 12.97 -20.53 -23.92
C GLY A 617 11.90 -19.41 -23.81
N LEU A 618 10.96 -19.32 -24.76
CA LEU A 618 9.82 -18.39 -24.75
C LEU A 618 8.45 -19.08 -24.71
N SER A 619 8.42 -20.41 -24.80
CA SER A 619 7.19 -21.18 -24.76
C SER A 619 6.41 -20.94 -23.48
N THR A 620 5.10 -20.76 -23.58
CA THR A 620 4.19 -20.45 -22.48
C THR A 620 3.19 -21.58 -22.23
N ASN A 621 2.57 -21.59 -21.07
CA ASN A 621 1.44 -22.43 -20.73
C ASN A 621 0.48 -21.69 -19.80
N GLU A 622 -0.43 -22.38 -19.13
CA GLU A 622 -1.43 -21.75 -18.25
C GLU A 622 -0.81 -21.01 -17.05
N LEU A 623 0.40 -21.39 -16.60
CA LEU A 623 1.09 -20.87 -15.41
C LEU A 623 2.37 -20.09 -15.76
N ILE A 624 2.95 -20.33 -16.91
CA ILE A 624 4.23 -19.75 -17.35
C ILE A 624 3.97 -18.73 -18.46
N GLY A 625 4.11 -17.46 -18.11
CA GLY A 625 4.09 -16.36 -19.07
C GLY A 625 5.44 -16.15 -19.78
N GLN A 626 5.53 -15.15 -20.65
CA GLN A 626 6.76 -14.84 -21.40
C GLN A 626 7.94 -14.60 -20.48
N ASP A 627 7.76 -13.75 -19.47
CA ASP A 627 8.80 -13.31 -18.55
C ASP A 627 8.78 -14.08 -17.20
N ALA A 628 8.00 -15.17 -17.11
CA ALA A 628 8.14 -16.10 -15.99
C ALA A 628 9.49 -16.81 -16.03
N GLY A 629 9.92 -17.40 -14.91
CA GLY A 629 11.15 -18.20 -14.81
C GLY A 629 11.13 -19.46 -15.68
N ASP A 630 12.30 -19.94 -16.03
CA ASP A 630 12.49 -21.24 -16.68
C ASP A 630 12.12 -22.41 -15.76
N VAL A 631 12.30 -22.17 -14.44
CA VAL A 631 11.67 -22.93 -13.36
C VAL A 631 10.95 -21.94 -12.46
N PHE A 632 9.68 -22.18 -12.21
CA PHE A 632 8.86 -21.41 -11.28
C PHE A 632 8.44 -22.30 -10.12
N ALA A 633 8.60 -21.82 -8.88
CA ALA A 633 8.29 -22.62 -7.71
C ALA A 633 7.61 -21.81 -6.61
N LEU A 634 6.78 -22.51 -5.82
CA LEU A 634 6.10 -22.01 -4.64
C LEU A 634 6.54 -22.76 -3.41
N LEU A 635 6.79 -22.07 -2.31
CA LEU A 635 7.10 -22.66 -1.01
C LEU A 635 5.86 -23.29 -0.36
N THR A 636 6.09 -24.24 0.50
CA THR A 636 5.10 -24.79 1.43
C THR A 636 4.75 -23.75 2.49
N LEU A 637 3.52 -23.74 2.99
CA LEU A 637 3.09 -22.86 4.10
C LEU A 637 4.07 -22.96 5.28
N GLY A 638 4.40 -21.81 5.86
CA GLY A 638 5.35 -21.70 6.96
C GLY A 638 6.78 -21.34 6.53
N TYR A 639 7.09 -21.31 5.23
CA TYR A 639 8.38 -20.92 4.65
C TYR A 639 8.22 -19.70 3.76
N ASN A 640 9.20 -18.76 3.77
CA ASN A 640 9.18 -17.57 2.94
C ASN A 640 10.61 -17.20 2.48
N PHE A 641 10.74 -16.60 1.29
CA PHE A 641 12.02 -16.08 0.80
C PHE A 641 12.36 -14.70 1.34
N ASP A 642 11.37 -13.96 1.81
CA ASP A 642 11.56 -12.62 2.35
C ASP A 642 12.15 -12.67 3.76
N GLY A 643 12.76 -11.56 4.20
CA GLY A 643 13.20 -11.40 5.58
C GLY A 643 14.54 -12.00 5.91
N ILE A 644 15.53 -11.89 5.02
CA ILE A 644 16.91 -12.22 5.37
C ILE A 644 17.36 -11.28 6.48
N GLN A 645 17.55 -11.85 7.67
CA GLN A 645 18.02 -11.08 8.84
C GLN A 645 19.47 -10.65 8.69
N THR A 646 19.78 -9.50 9.25
CA THR A 646 21.16 -9.07 9.42
C THR A 646 21.41 -8.70 10.89
N PRO A 647 22.18 -9.50 11.64
CA PRO A 647 22.79 -10.79 11.26
C PRO A 647 21.75 -11.92 11.12
N VAL A 648 22.07 -12.93 10.32
CA VAL A 648 21.25 -14.14 10.16
C VAL A 648 21.21 -14.88 11.49
N VAL A 649 20.00 -15.21 11.97
CA VAL A 649 19.78 -15.98 13.20
C VAL A 649 19.43 -17.43 12.83
N GLN A 650 20.27 -18.36 13.25
CA GLN A 650 20.06 -19.79 13.06
C GLN A 650 18.82 -20.25 13.83
N ARG A 651 17.98 -21.09 13.23
CA ARG A 651 16.80 -21.68 13.88
C ARG A 651 17.21 -22.67 14.98
N LEU A 652 16.34 -22.81 15.99
CA LEU A 652 16.55 -23.76 17.08
C LEU A 652 16.66 -25.19 16.54
N GLY A 653 17.76 -25.86 16.86
CA GLY A 653 17.99 -27.29 16.51
C GLY A 653 18.48 -27.55 15.08
N ASP A 654 18.72 -26.49 14.27
CA ASP A 654 19.33 -26.67 12.96
C ASP A 654 20.81 -27.09 13.08
N ASP A 655 21.24 -27.88 12.10
CA ASP A 655 22.67 -28.10 11.87
C ASP A 655 23.32 -26.80 11.41
N PRO A 656 24.45 -26.36 12.00
CA PRO A 656 25.16 -25.14 11.55
C PRO A 656 25.49 -25.11 10.05
N SER A 657 25.67 -26.28 9.42
CA SER A 657 25.90 -26.36 7.97
C SER A 657 24.71 -25.88 7.11
N ASN A 658 23.49 -25.92 7.63
CA ASN A 658 22.25 -25.49 6.95
C ASN A 658 21.83 -24.06 7.30
N SER A 659 22.50 -23.42 8.25
CA SER A 659 22.15 -22.09 8.75
C SER A 659 22.26 -20.98 7.70
N SER A 660 23.01 -21.21 6.63
CA SER A 660 23.11 -20.25 5.51
C SER A 660 21.92 -20.29 4.54
N VAL A 661 21.07 -21.31 4.66
CA VAL A 661 19.89 -21.49 3.78
C VAL A 661 18.58 -21.28 4.52
N LEU A 662 18.50 -21.70 5.79
CA LEU A 662 17.32 -21.60 6.64
C LEU A 662 17.63 -20.74 7.86
N SER A 663 16.74 -19.79 8.18
CA SER A 663 16.93 -18.88 9.32
C SER A 663 15.59 -18.48 9.98
N VAL A 664 15.69 -17.86 11.14
CA VAL A 664 14.55 -17.23 11.81
C VAL A 664 14.17 -15.96 11.02
N PRO A 665 12.90 -15.76 10.66
CA PRO A 665 12.46 -14.54 9.96
C PRO A 665 12.38 -13.31 10.88
N ASN A 666 12.40 -12.11 10.29
CA ASN A 666 12.22 -10.84 11.00
C ASN A 666 10.76 -10.48 11.26
N PHE A 667 9.84 -10.96 10.43
CA PHE A 667 8.41 -10.65 10.44
C PHE A 667 7.59 -11.96 10.35
N TYR A 668 6.26 -11.87 10.33
CA TYR A 668 5.42 -13.00 10.77
C TYR A 668 4.43 -13.49 9.74
N GLY A 669 4.04 -12.68 8.76
CA GLY A 669 3.06 -13.07 7.75
C GLY A 669 3.57 -12.95 6.33
N ALA A 670 3.08 -13.81 5.44
CA ALA A 670 3.42 -13.80 4.02
C ALA A 670 2.26 -14.30 3.15
N HIS A 671 2.33 -13.96 1.88
CA HIS A 671 1.43 -14.39 0.82
C HIS A 671 2.24 -14.69 -0.44
N GLY A 672 1.66 -15.43 -1.41
CA GLY A 672 2.36 -15.86 -2.62
C GLY A 672 2.43 -17.39 -2.77
N TYR A 673 1.77 -18.12 -1.87
CA TYR A 673 1.65 -19.60 -1.91
C TYR A 673 0.64 -20.05 -2.97
N ASP A 674 0.38 -21.35 -3.06
CA ASP A 674 -0.64 -21.91 -3.95
C ASP A 674 -2.00 -21.26 -3.70
N PRO A 675 -2.63 -20.61 -4.70
CA PRO A 675 -3.90 -19.90 -4.55
C PRO A 675 -5.08 -20.80 -4.15
N ASN A 676 -4.95 -22.11 -4.30
CA ASN A 676 -5.97 -23.08 -3.90
C ASN A 676 -5.98 -23.35 -2.38
N LEU A 677 -4.98 -22.91 -1.65
CA LEU A 677 -4.94 -23.01 -0.19
C LEU A 677 -5.97 -22.08 0.43
N PRO A 678 -6.74 -22.51 1.43
CA PRO A 678 -7.74 -21.65 2.09
C PRO A 678 -7.18 -20.33 2.63
N ASN A 679 -5.94 -20.35 3.11
CA ASN A 679 -5.25 -19.15 3.61
C ASN A 679 -4.98 -18.11 2.51
N MET A 680 -4.83 -18.55 1.25
CA MET A 680 -4.60 -17.65 0.12
C MET A 680 -5.89 -17.14 -0.50
N SER A 681 -7.06 -17.53 0.03
CA SER A 681 -8.34 -17.02 -0.44
C SER A 681 -8.41 -15.50 -0.26
N ALA A 682 -8.64 -14.79 -1.35
CA ALA A 682 -9.04 -13.41 -1.35
C ALA A 682 -10.50 -13.25 -0.89
N ILE A 683 -10.95 -12.00 -0.68
CA ILE A 683 -12.34 -11.67 -0.35
C ILE A 683 -13.14 -11.27 -1.59
N PHE A 684 -14.44 -11.41 -1.51
CA PHE A 684 -15.40 -10.84 -2.46
C PHE A 684 -16.70 -10.45 -1.73
N PHE A 685 -17.00 -9.15 -1.73
CA PHE A 685 -18.25 -8.57 -1.25
C PHE A 685 -18.78 -7.63 -2.32
N ALA A 686 -20.08 -7.68 -2.63
CA ALA A 686 -20.66 -6.77 -3.59
C ALA A 686 -22.09 -6.43 -3.20
N ALA A 687 -22.41 -5.13 -3.11
CA ALA A 687 -23.77 -4.66 -2.81
C ALA A 687 -24.06 -3.37 -3.58
N GLY A 688 -25.32 -3.15 -3.91
CA GLY A 688 -25.77 -1.98 -4.65
C GLY A 688 -27.05 -2.25 -5.45
N PRO A 689 -27.41 -1.35 -6.37
CA PRO A 689 -28.68 -1.44 -7.10
C PRO A 689 -28.85 -2.73 -7.92
N ASP A 690 -27.74 -3.28 -8.48
CA ASP A 690 -27.78 -4.43 -9.38
C ASP A 690 -27.41 -5.76 -8.70
N PHE A 691 -27.15 -5.74 -7.38
CA PHE A 691 -26.82 -6.92 -6.61
C PHE A 691 -28.00 -7.37 -5.73
N GLY A 692 -28.38 -8.66 -5.86
CA GLY A 692 -29.27 -9.32 -4.91
C GLY A 692 -28.49 -9.86 -3.70
N HIS A 693 -29.21 -10.26 -2.63
CA HIS A 693 -28.60 -10.91 -1.48
C HIS A 693 -28.36 -12.41 -1.76
N SER A 694 -27.09 -12.83 -1.74
CA SER A 694 -26.74 -14.26 -1.89
C SER A 694 -25.33 -14.55 -1.36
N MET A 695 -25.10 -15.83 -1.04
CA MET A 695 -23.78 -16.35 -0.70
C MET A 695 -23.31 -17.33 -1.77
N LEU A 696 -22.19 -17.02 -2.41
CA LEU A 696 -21.54 -17.87 -3.40
C LEU A 696 -20.52 -18.78 -2.71
N LYS A 697 -20.39 -20.00 -3.21
CA LYS A 697 -19.37 -20.91 -2.70
C LYS A 697 -17.97 -20.44 -3.09
N GLN A 698 -17.81 -20.01 -4.35
CA GLN A 698 -16.50 -19.69 -4.92
C GLN A 698 -16.67 -18.71 -6.07
N VAL A 699 -15.72 -17.76 -6.17
CA VAL A 699 -15.47 -16.88 -7.32
C VAL A 699 -13.95 -16.85 -7.56
N HIS A 700 -13.53 -16.21 -8.65
CA HIS A 700 -12.11 -16.02 -8.98
C HIS A 700 -11.79 -14.55 -9.16
N ASN A 701 -10.60 -14.10 -8.81
CA ASN A 701 -10.17 -12.71 -9.02
C ASN A 701 -10.27 -12.27 -10.50
N ILE A 702 -10.06 -13.18 -11.42
CA ILE A 702 -10.24 -12.92 -12.87
C ILE A 702 -11.71 -12.72 -13.26
N ASP A 703 -12.69 -13.03 -12.42
CA ASP A 703 -14.12 -12.81 -12.67
C ASP A 703 -14.56 -11.36 -12.43
N ILE A 704 -13.70 -10.55 -11.78
CA ILE A 704 -14.05 -9.18 -11.38
C ILE A 704 -14.18 -8.26 -12.59
N ALA A 705 -13.19 -8.26 -13.51
CA ALA A 705 -13.23 -7.43 -14.72
C ALA A 705 -14.48 -7.71 -15.58
N PRO A 706 -14.78 -8.96 -15.99
CA PRO A 706 -15.97 -9.23 -16.79
C PRO A 706 -17.30 -8.97 -16.02
N THR A 707 -17.31 -9.03 -14.69
CA THR A 707 -18.46 -8.62 -13.89
C THR A 707 -18.71 -7.12 -14.00
N ILE A 708 -17.67 -6.30 -13.87
CA ILE A 708 -17.78 -4.85 -14.00
C ILE A 708 -18.15 -4.46 -15.44
N GLU A 709 -17.54 -5.08 -16.45
CA GLU A 709 -17.91 -4.88 -17.85
C GLU A 709 -19.37 -5.21 -18.12
N HIS A 710 -19.88 -6.32 -17.58
CA HIS A 710 -21.29 -6.69 -17.67
C HIS A 710 -22.21 -5.63 -17.03
N LEU A 711 -21.93 -5.19 -15.80
CA LEU A 711 -22.68 -4.13 -15.10
C LEU A 711 -22.73 -2.80 -15.90
N LEU A 712 -21.70 -2.54 -16.67
CA LEU A 712 -21.57 -1.34 -17.51
C LEU A 712 -22.02 -1.54 -18.96
N ASN A 713 -22.57 -2.70 -19.31
CA ASN A 713 -22.99 -3.09 -20.67
C ASN A 713 -21.83 -2.97 -21.68
N VAL A 714 -20.66 -3.49 -21.33
CA VAL A 714 -19.49 -3.60 -22.17
C VAL A 714 -19.19 -5.08 -22.40
N GLN A 715 -18.86 -5.46 -23.62
CA GLN A 715 -18.42 -6.82 -23.93
C GLN A 715 -16.97 -7.00 -23.49
N PRO A 716 -16.66 -8.05 -22.71
CA PRO A 716 -15.28 -8.35 -22.34
C PRO A 716 -14.38 -8.56 -23.56
N ALA A 717 -13.13 -8.10 -23.47
CA ALA A 717 -12.13 -8.36 -24.48
C ALA A 717 -11.87 -9.88 -24.63
N SER A 718 -11.43 -10.33 -25.81
CA SER A 718 -11.13 -11.77 -26.07
C SER A 718 -10.00 -12.32 -25.19
N THR A 719 -9.23 -11.45 -24.53
CA THR A 719 -8.15 -11.79 -23.59
C THR A 719 -8.65 -12.12 -22.18
N VAL A 720 -9.89 -11.78 -21.85
CA VAL A 720 -10.51 -12.07 -20.56
C VAL A 720 -10.79 -13.57 -20.44
N GLN A 721 -10.28 -14.18 -19.37
CA GLN A 721 -10.44 -15.60 -19.05
C GLN A 721 -11.55 -15.85 -18.02
N GLY A 722 -11.84 -14.84 -17.20
CA GLY A 722 -12.88 -14.86 -16.18
C GLY A 722 -14.30 -14.81 -16.73
N LYS A 723 -15.28 -14.95 -15.88
CA LYS A 723 -16.72 -14.91 -16.21
C LYS A 723 -17.44 -13.94 -15.29
N SER A 724 -18.49 -13.29 -15.80
CA SER A 724 -19.33 -12.44 -14.97
C SER A 724 -19.95 -13.26 -13.82
N ILE A 725 -19.89 -12.71 -12.61
CA ILE A 725 -20.50 -13.28 -11.39
C ILE A 725 -22.02 -13.03 -11.39
N VAL A 726 -22.45 -11.98 -12.07
CA VAL A 726 -23.89 -11.63 -12.23
C VAL A 726 -24.37 -11.97 -13.64
N ASN A 727 -25.66 -12.32 -13.74
CA ASN A 727 -26.31 -12.71 -14.98
C ASN A 727 -26.88 -11.52 -15.74
#